data_13df5cfdba3656db12d6cb153c2226ff
#
_entry.id   13df5cfdba3656db12d6cb153c2226ff
#
_cell.length_a   1.000
_cell.length_b   1.000
_cell.length_c   1.000
_cell.angle_alpha   90.00
_cell.angle_beta   90.00
_cell.angle_gamma   90.00
#
_symmetry.space_group_name_H-M   'P 1'
#
loop_
_entity.id
_entity.type
_entity.pdbx_description
1 polymer ?
#
loop_
_entity_poly.entity_id
_entity_poly.type
_entity_poly.pdbx_seq_one_letter_code
_entity_poly.pdbx_strand_id
1 'polypeptide(L)'
;MSKLDDIKLLRINYLRGPNIWTYRPVLEVWLDLGALEDFPSNLLPGFNDRLLSLLPALLEHHCGVGERGGFLQRLRDGTWTGHVLEHVVIELLNLAGMPTGFGQTRSTRQRGVYRMVFRARDEQVARAALNEGHQLLMAAINDEPYEAADVQAAVGRVRSQIDDCFLGPSTAAIVAAATDRKIPHIRLNSGNLVQLGYGASQRRIWTAETDLTSAIGESIAHDKDLTKSLLASCGVPVPEGQIVASPEEAWQAAQDIGLPVVVKPSDGNHGRGVSLELSTLEEVQAAFVIAERHGSEVMVERHVRGHEHRLLVVGGRVVAAARGDVATVTGDGQASVSQLVDAQLNTDPRRGTGEDFPLARIDTSNDGAILLELQRQGLSPDAVPQAGREVLVQRNGNVAIDCTDDVHPEVDHLISLAARVVGLDIAGVDVVAQDISRPLHEQGGAVVEVNAGPGLLMHLKPARGAPRPVGRAICDHLFPRCGDPLDQRGQAGQAGHVGDGRIPIVGIAGTDGTQHIAKLVAWLLHLSGRYTGLACRDGLFLDQRCVETVDSTNWEAGQRLLINRAVQAAVIENGADTILRTGLAYDRCQVGVVTDLGGAAGLGEFDIFDDSDMFKVIRSQVDAVLPGGAAVLNAHDAGTAELKPLCDGEVIFYSTNPRLAVLAAHCSSGGRAVLMRQNQVVLATGDSEMFLPGLDKLTAWFKRHARSSITESSLLAAIGTAWALDIPFHLILAGIEAFEFSPQPAKEAK
;
A
#
# COMPACT_ATOMS: atom_id res chain seq x y z
N MET A 1 20.33 6.10 -43.97
CA MET A 1 18.87 6.24 -44.16
C MET A 1 18.49 7.67 -43.83
N SER A 2 17.45 8.24 -44.43
CA SER A 2 16.85 9.47 -43.92
C SER A 2 16.36 9.21 -42.48
N LYS A 3 16.45 10.20 -41.62
CA LYS A 3 15.91 10.13 -40.24
C LYS A 3 14.45 9.64 -40.29
N LEU A 4 14.14 8.60 -39.54
CA LEU A 4 12.77 8.09 -39.41
C LEU A 4 12.01 8.95 -38.38
N ASP A 5 10.74 9.20 -38.66
CA ASP A 5 9.87 9.92 -37.76
C ASP A 5 9.69 9.20 -36.43
N ASP A 6 9.51 9.96 -35.36
CA ASP A 6 9.29 9.41 -34.02
C ASP A 6 7.98 8.61 -33.95
N ILE A 7 8.00 7.53 -33.16
CA ILE A 7 6.80 6.80 -32.76
C ILE A 7 5.87 7.79 -32.06
N LYS A 8 4.62 7.89 -32.51
CA LYS A 8 3.63 8.79 -31.91
C LYS A 8 2.93 8.10 -30.75
N LEU A 9 2.93 8.74 -29.60
CA LEU A 9 2.16 8.32 -28.43
C LEU A 9 0.75 8.92 -28.56
N LEU A 10 -0.20 8.12 -29.07
CA LEU A 10 -1.56 8.62 -29.38
C LEU A 10 -2.40 8.82 -28.11
N ARG A 11 -2.29 7.91 -27.15
CA ARG A 11 -3.02 7.92 -25.89
C ARG A 11 -2.25 7.13 -24.82
N ILE A 12 -2.30 7.62 -23.58
CA ILE A 12 -1.68 6.99 -22.43
C ILE A 12 -2.71 6.92 -21.31
N ASN A 13 -3.14 5.70 -20.95
CA ASN A 13 -4.11 5.41 -19.91
C ASN A 13 -3.43 4.72 -18.73
N TYR A 14 -3.69 5.16 -17.51
CA TYR A 14 -3.30 4.44 -16.31
C TYR A 14 -4.48 3.62 -15.78
N LEU A 15 -4.44 2.30 -15.99
CA LEU A 15 -5.44 1.37 -15.49
C LEU A 15 -5.08 0.99 -14.06
N ARG A 16 -5.82 1.53 -13.10
CA ARG A 16 -5.49 1.52 -11.66
C ARG A 16 -5.88 0.23 -10.94
N GLY A 17 -6.87 -0.49 -11.45
CA GLY A 17 -7.38 -1.73 -10.87
C GLY A 17 -7.34 -2.91 -11.84
N PRO A 18 -8.02 -4.02 -11.51
CA PRO A 18 -8.22 -5.12 -12.44
C PRO A 18 -8.79 -4.65 -13.77
N ASN A 19 -8.23 -5.11 -14.86
CA ASN A 19 -8.48 -4.62 -16.19
C ASN A 19 -8.33 -5.75 -17.22
N ILE A 20 -8.50 -5.45 -18.49
CA ILE A 20 -8.44 -6.45 -19.58
C ILE A 20 -7.08 -7.13 -19.74
N TRP A 21 -6.02 -6.59 -19.12
CA TRP A 21 -4.66 -7.12 -19.24
C TRP A 21 -4.23 -7.94 -18.03
N THR A 22 -4.59 -7.49 -16.84
CA THR A 22 -4.14 -8.09 -15.57
C THR A 22 -4.96 -7.57 -14.37
N TYR A 23 -4.79 -8.24 -13.22
CA TYR A 23 -5.35 -7.81 -11.93
C TYR A 23 -4.63 -6.62 -11.28
N ARG A 24 -3.54 -6.14 -11.89
CA ARG A 24 -2.64 -5.14 -11.30
C ARG A 24 -2.64 -3.85 -12.11
N PRO A 25 -2.29 -2.71 -11.52
CA PRO A 25 -2.15 -1.47 -12.25
C PRO A 25 -1.15 -1.57 -13.40
N VAL A 26 -1.50 -0.99 -14.53
CA VAL A 26 -0.67 -0.93 -15.74
C VAL A 26 -0.76 0.45 -16.40
N LEU A 27 0.29 0.83 -17.11
CA LEU A 27 0.23 1.93 -18.07
C LEU A 27 -0.02 1.33 -19.46
N GLU A 28 -1.13 1.70 -20.06
CA GLU A 28 -1.48 1.34 -21.45
C GLU A 28 -1.15 2.52 -22.37
N VAL A 29 -0.40 2.24 -23.41
CA VAL A 29 0.07 3.23 -24.38
C VAL A 29 -0.36 2.82 -25.78
N TRP A 30 -1.05 3.72 -26.47
CA TRP A 30 -1.40 3.55 -27.87
C TRP A 30 -0.32 4.19 -28.73
N LEU A 31 0.31 3.40 -29.59
CA LEU A 31 1.45 3.77 -30.42
C LEU A 31 1.06 3.78 -31.88
N ASP A 32 1.42 4.84 -32.62
CA ASP A 32 1.45 4.81 -34.07
C ASP A 32 2.91 4.75 -34.55
N LEU A 33 3.27 3.64 -35.18
CA LEU A 33 4.64 3.38 -35.62
C LEU A 33 4.99 4.12 -36.92
N GLY A 34 3.98 4.67 -37.61
CA GLY A 34 4.21 5.36 -38.89
C GLY A 34 5.00 4.50 -39.88
N ALA A 35 6.09 5.04 -40.43
CA ALA A 35 6.97 4.32 -41.36
C ALA A 35 7.68 3.12 -40.73
N LEU A 36 7.86 3.09 -39.39
CA LEU A 36 8.50 1.99 -38.67
C LEU A 36 7.69 0.68 -38.71
N GLU A 37 6.42 0.72 -39.11
CA GLU A 37 5.60 -0.45 -39.34
C GLU A 37 6.19 -1.38 -40.42
N ASP A 38 6.91 -0.81 -41.40
CA ASP A 38 7.55 -1.56 -42.50
C ASP A 38 9.01 -1.97 -42.20
N PHE A 39 9.54 -1.55 -41.02
CA PHE A 39 10.92 -1.80 -40.61
C PHE A 39 11.00 -2.50 -39.23
N PRO A 40 10.76 -3.83 -39.20
CA PRO A 40 11.02 -4.60 -37.98
C PRO A 40 12.53 -4.53 -37.62
N SER A 41 12.85 -4.84 -36.35
CA SER A 41 14.18 -4.67 -35.74
C SER A 41 15.36 -5.27 -36.59
N ASN A 42 15.13 -6.37 -37.28
CA ASN A 42 16.14 -7.02 -38.14
C ASN A 42 16.41 -6.29 -39.46
N LEU A 43 15.53 -5.36 -39.86
CA LEU A 43 15.68 -4.55 -41.09
C LEU A 43 16.24 -3.14 -40.79
N LEU A 44 16.45 -2.79 -39.54
CA LEU A 44 17.04 -1.51 -39.10
C LEU A 44 18.57 -1.67 -38.99
N PRO A 45 19.38 -1.04 -39.88
CA PRO A 45 20.83 -1.27 -39.93
C PRO A 45 21.53 -0.87 -38.60
N GLY A 46 22.28 -1.81 -38.00
CA GLY A 46 23.05 -1.61 -36.78
C GLY A 46 22.21 -1.32 -35.49
N PHE A 47 20.90 -1.28 -35.62
CA PHE A 47 20.00 -0.93 -34.48
C PHE A 47 20.16 -1.90 -33.33
N ASN A 48 20.13 -3.22 -33.58
CA ASN A 48 20.20 -4.21 -32.50
C ASN A 48 21.51 -4.09 -31.70
N ASP A 49 22.64 -3.86 -32.38
CA ASP A 49 23.94 -3.70 -31.70
C ASP A 49 24.01 -2.42 -30.89
N ARG A 50 23.52 -1.31 -31.41
CA ARG A 50 23.41 -0.04 -30.66
C ARG A 50 22.54 -0.18 -29.42
N LEU A 51 21.34 -0.74 -29.56
CA LEU A 51 20.42 -0.93 -28.44
C LEU A 51 21.04 -1.81 -27.35
N LEU A 52 21.69 -2.91 -27.71
CA LEU A 52 22.33 -3.82 -26.76
C LEU A 52 23.59 -3.24 -26.12
N SER A 53 24.29 -2.32 -26.80
CA SER A 53 25.41 -1.59 -26.18
C SER A 53 24.93 -0.60 -25.11
N LEU A 54 23.75 0.00 -25.30
CA LEU A 54 23.13 0.92 -24.33
C LEU A 54 22.48 0.20 -23.16
N LEU A 55 21.79 -0.92 -23.42
CA LEU A 55 21.05 -1.71 -22.43
C LEU A 55 21.46 -3.19 -22.47
N PRO A 56 22.67 -3.55 -21.99
CA PRO A 56 23.15 -4.93 -22.02
C PRO A 56 22.27 -5.92 -21.25
N ALA A 57 21.59 -5.46 -20.19
CA ALA A 57 20.74 -6.29 -19.35
C ALA A 57 19.43 -6.74 -20.04
N LEU A 58 19.09 -6.24 -21.24
CA LEU A 58 18.05 -6.81 -22.10
C LEU A 58 18.30 -8.30 -22.42
N LEU A 59 19.52 -8.80 -22.23
CA LEU A 59 19.85 -10.22 -22.27
C LEU A 59 19.07 -11.04 -21.23
N GLU A 60 18.72 -10.45 -20.11
CA GLU A 60 17.97 -11.14 -19.04
C GLU A 60 16.47 -11.26 -19.34
N HIS A 61 15.98 -10.60 -20.40
CA HIS A 61 14.56 -10.61 -20.74
C HIS A 61 14.20 -11.90 -21.49
N HIS A 62 13.21 -12.64 -20.95
CA HIS A 62 12.79 -13.94 -21.46
C HIS A 62 11.86 -13.83 -22.67
N CYS A 63 11.03 -12.78 -22.75
CA CYS A 63 10.03 -12.57 -23.79
C CYS A 63 9.12 -13.80 -23.98
N GLY A 64 8.47 -13.93 -25.15
CA GLY A 64 7.58 -15.05 -25.47
C GLY A 64 8.28 -16.41 -25.65
N VAL A 65 9.61 -16.46 -25.67
CA VAL A 65 10.41 -17.69 -25.72
C VAL A 65 10.47 -18.38 -24.36
N GLY A 66 10.37 -17.60 -23.26
CA GLY A 66 10.36 -18.13 -21.91
C GLY A 66 11.75 -18.41 -21.31
N GLU A 67 12.85 -18.17 -22.07
CA GLU A 67 14.22 -18.40 -21.64
C GLU A 67 15.05 -17.10 -21.66
N ARG A 68 16.14 -17.06 -20.89
CA ARG A 68 17.11 -15.98 -20.88
C ARG A 68 17.63 -15.70 -22.30
N GLY A 69 17.57 -14.44 -22.73
CA GLY A 69 17.92 -14.04 -24.09
C GLY A 69 16.80 -14.19 -25.12
N GLY A 70 15.59 -14.58 -24.71
CA GLY A 70 14.44 -14.70 -25.61
C GLY A 70 14.10 -13.41 -26.33
N PHE A 71 14.27 -12.26 -25.68
CA PHE A 71 14.09 -10.95 -26.32
C PHE A 71 15.16 -10.69 -27.41
N LEU A 72 16.42 -11.06 -27.17
CA LEU A 72 17.48 -10.93 -28.16
C LEU A 72 17.23 -11.78 -29.40
N GLN A 73 16.67 -12.98 -29.21
CA GLN A 73 16.25 -13.81 -30.31
C GLN A 73 15.16 -13.10 -31.13
N ARG A 74 14.15 -12.55 -30.49
CA ARG A 74 13.07 -11.78 -31.15
C ARG A 74 13.61 -10.56 -31.90
N LEU A 75 14.63 -9.86 -31.38
CA LEU A 75 15.29 -8.75 -32.07
C LEU A 75 15.97 -9.21 -33.38
N ARG A 76 16.62 -10.38 -33.36
CA ARG A 76 17.31 -10.96 -34.54
C ARG A 76 16.33 -11.50 -35.58
N ASP A 77 15.27 -12.16 -35.13
CA ASP A 77 14.23 -12.72 -35.99
C ASP A 77 13.36 -11.62 -36.62
N GLY A 78 13.31 -10.47 -36.01
CA GLY A 78 12.51 -9.30 -36.38
C GLY A 78 11.29 -9.11 -35.48
N THR A 79 11.20 -7.95 -34.86
CA THR A 79 10.03 -7.54 -34.07
C THR A 79 9.77 -6.05 -34.26
N TRP A 80 8.53 -5.61 -34.02
CA TRP A 80 8.12 -4.22 -34.19
C TRP A 80 8.62 -3.34 -33.05
N THR A 81 8.89 -2.08 -33.37
CA THR A 81 9.48 -1.11 -32.44
C THR A 81 8.60 -0.83 -31.23
N GLY A 82 7.28 -1.01 -31.32
CA GLY A 82 6.38 -0.94 -30.16
C GLY A 82 6.68 -2.01 -29.10
N HIS A 83 6.96 -3.25 -29.51
CA HIS A 83 7.39 -4.32 -28.60
C HIS A 83 8.81 -4.07 -28.07
N VAL A 84 9.69 -3.47 -28.87
CA VAL A 84 11.02 -3.07 -28.37
C VAL A 84 10.90 -1.99 -27.31
N LEU A 85 10.04 -0.98 -27.52
CA LEU A 85 9.80 0.08 -26.53
C LEU A 85 9.31 -0.48 -25.18
N GLU A 86 8.43 -1.48 -25.21
CA GLU A 86 7.97 -2.20 -24.00
C GLU A 86 9.16 -2.72 -23.18
N HIS A 87 10.07 -3.45 -23.83
CA HIS A 87 11.24 -4.01 -23.16
C HIS A 87 12.24 -2.96 -22.68
N VAL A 88 12.42 -1.88 -23.42
CA VAL A 88 13.28 -0.74 -23.03
C VAL A 88 12.72 -0.07 -21.77
N VAL A 89 11.41 0.19 -21.72
CA VAL A 89 10.77 0.81 -20.56
C VAL A 89 10.85 -0.09 -19.31
N ILE A 90 10.60 -1.40 -19.48
CA ILE A 90 10.75 -2.38 -18.40
C ILE A 90 12.18 -2.37 -17.86
N GLU A 91 13.18 -2.34 -18.75
CA GLU A 91 14.58 -2.33 -18.35
C GLU A 91 14.95 -1.05 -17.58
N LEU A 92 14.51 0.12 -18.04
CA LEU A 92 14.75 1.38 -17.31
C LEU A 92 14.12 1.36 -15.91
N LEU A 93 12.91 0.79 -15.75
CA LEU A 93 12.28 0.61 -14.43
C LEU A 93 13.10 -0.34 -13.53
N ASN A 94 13.61 -1.44 -14.10
CA ASN A 94 14.45 -2.39 -13.38
C ASN A 94 15.77 -1.73 -12.91
N LEU A 95 16.46 -1.01 -13.79
CA LEU A 95 17.68 -0.28 -13.48
C LEU A 95 17.47 0.85 -12.46
N ALA A 96 16.30 1.49 -12.50
CA ALA A 96 15.95 2.54 -11.54
C ALA A 96 15.56 2.01 -10.15
N GLY A 97 15.37 0.69 -9.98
CA GLY A 97 15.04 0.08 -8.68
C GLY A 97 13.55 -0.23 -8.47
N MET A 98 12.72 -0.16 -9.54
CA MET A 98 11.32 -0.59 -9.53
C MET A 98 11.13 -1.84 -10.43
N PRO A 99 11.58 -3.03 -10.00
CA PRO A 99 11.58 -4.19 -10.87
C PRO A 99 10.17 -4.59 -11.31
N THR A 100 10.03 -4.81 -12.61
CA THR A 100 8.81 -5.31 -13.25
C THR A 100 9.15 -6.30 -14.34
N GLY A 101 8.29 -7.29 -14.55
CA GLY A 101 8.48 -8.33 -15.58
C GLY A 101 7.27 -8.50 -16.50
N PHE A 102 6.19 -7.72 -16.29
CA PHE A 102 4.99 -7.81 -17.09
C PHE A 102 4.95 -6.71 -18.14
N GLY A 103 4.81 -7.10 -19.38
CA GLY A 103 4.51 -6.26 -20.53
C GLY A 103 3.86 -7.07 -21.63
N GLN A 104 3.09 -6.42 -22.49
CA GLN A 104 2.49 -6.97 -23.70
C GLN A 104 2.31 -5.87 -24.74
N THR A 105 2.62 -6.19 -26.00
CA THR A 105 2.32 -5.31 -27.13
C THR A 105 1.47 -6.08 -28.14
N ARG A 106 0.34 -5.49 -28.54
CA ARG A 106 -0.61 -6.10 -29.49
C ARG A 106 -0.97 -5.10 -30.60
N SER A 107 -1.08 -5.58 -31.84
CA SER A 107 -1.63 -4.81 -32.95
C SER A 107 -3.12 -4.54 -32.72
N THR A 108 -3.60 -3.43 -33.27
CA THR A 108 -5.02 -3.12 -33.39
C THR A 108 -5.52 -3.47 -34.79
N ARG A 109 -6.82 -3.26 -35.04
CA ARG A 109 -7.39 -3.38 -36.42
C ARG A 109 -6.83 -2.32 -37.36
N GLN A 110 -6.32 -1.19 -36.85
CA GLN A 110 -5.67 -0.16 -37.66
C GLN A 110 -4.19 -0.49 -37.85
N ARG A 111 -3.76 -0.66 -39.10
CA ARG A 111 -2.34 -0.94 -39.45
C ARG A 111 -1.42 0.17 -38.90
N GLY A 112 -0.32 -0.21 -38.31
CA GLY A 112 0.67 0.69 -37.70
C GLY A 112 0.32 1.15 -36.29
N VAL A 113 -0.90 0.85 -35.82
CA VAL A 113 -1.32 1.22 -34.46
C VAL A 113 -1.26 0.00 -33.53
N TYR A 114 -0.58 0.18 -32.42
CA TYR A 114 -0.36 -0.86 -31.41
C TYR A 114 -0.79 -0.39 -30.04
N ARG A 115 -1.23 -1.35 -29.20
CA ARG A 115 -1.47 -1.17 -27.78
C ARG A 115 -0.32 -1.84 -27.02
N MET A 116 0.53 -1.05 -26.41
CA MET A 116 1.60 -1.47 -25.52
C MET A 116 1.14 -1.29 -24.08
N VAL A 117 1.37 -2.27 -23.25
CA VAL A 117 1.05 -2.22 -21.82
C VAL A 117 2.22 -2.76 -21.01
N PHE A 118 2.50 -2.14 -19.87
CA PHE A 118 3.47 -2.65 -18.91
C PHE A 118 3.00 -2.37 -17.48
N ARG A 119 3.45 -3.18 -16.54
CA ARG A 119 3.09 -3.03 -15.13
C ARG A 119 3.58 -1.69 -14.59
N ALA A 120 2.68 -0.91 -14.02
CA ALA A 120 2.95 0.39 -13.45
C ALA A 120 2.47 0.43 -11.99
N ARG A 121 3.39 0.51 -11.03
CA ARG A 121 3.05 0.65 -9.62
C ARG A 121 2.66 2.07 -9.26
N ASP A 122 3.22 3.03 -9.98
CA ASP A 122 2.92 4.45 -9.89
C ASP A 122 2.84 5.05 -11.30
N GLU A 123 1.86 5.94 -11.52
CA GLU A 123 1.59 6.52 -12.83
C GLU A 123 2.72 7.45 -13.29
N GLN A 124 3.26 8.29 -12.38
CA GLN A 124 4.26 9.29 -12.74
C GLN A 124 5.61 8.63 -13.04
N VAL A 125 5.99 7.64 -12.25
CA VAL A 125 7.20 6.83 -12.51
C VAL A 125 7.09 6.09 -13.85
N ALA A 126 5.94 5.48 -14.13
CA ALA A 126 5.71 4.78 -15.40
C ALA A 126 5.76 5.72 -16.61
N ARG A 127 5.19 6.93 -16.50
CA ARG A 127 5.25 7.97 -17.55
C ARG A 127 6.68 8.49 -17.74
N ALA A 128 7.44 8.69 -16.67
CA ALA A 128 8.85 9.07 -16.77
C ALA A 128 9.66 8.01 -17.48
N ALA A 129 9.53 6.73 -17.10
CA ALA A 129 10.22 5.63 -17.76
C ALA A 129 9.83 5.48 -19.25
N LEU A 130 8.54 5.70 -19.58
CA LEU A 130 8.06 5.71 -20.97
C LEU A 130 8.74 6.82 -21.78
N ASN A 131 8.80 8.03 -21.27
CA ASN A 131 9.39 9.17 -21.98
C ASN A 131 10.89 8.97 -22.20
N GLU A 132 11.63 8.52 -21.18
CA GLU A 132 13.06 8.22 -21.30
C GLU A 132 13.31 7.05 -22.25
N GLY A 133 12.51 5.99 -22.16
CA GLY A 133 12.61 4.82 -23.04
C GLY A 133 12.30 5.14 -24.48
N HIS A 134 11.33 6.02 -24.74
CA HIS A 134 11.00 6.49 -26.08
C HIS A 134 12.17 7.28 -26.71
N GLN A 135 12.78 8.21 -25.95
CA GLN A 135 13.93 9.00 -26.43
C GLN A 135 15.13 8.09 -26.72
N LEU A 136 15.49 7.17 -25.82
CA LEU A 136 16.56 6.21 -26.00
C LEU A 136 16.33 5.35 -27.23
N LEU A 137 15.12 4.81 -27.39
CA LEU A 137 14.78 3.96 -28.53
C LEU A 137 14.92 4.71 -29.86
N MET A 138 14.38 5.94 -29.95
CA MET A 138 14.45 6.74 -31.16
C MET A 138 15.89 7.13 -31.53
N ALA A 139 16.72 7.45 -30.52
CA ALA A 139 18.14 7.70 -30.74
C ALA A 139 18.85 6.44 -31.28
N ALA A 140 18.57 5.25 -30.72
CA ALA A 140 19.13 4.00 -31.19
C ALA A 140 18.69 3.64 -32.61
N ILE A 141 17.41 3.91 -32.99
CA ILE A 141 16.88 3.69 -34.33
C ILE A 141 17.57 4.61 -35.36
N ASN A 142 17.66 5.90 -35.04
CA ASN A 142 18.13 6.95 -35.96
C ASN A 142 19.66 7.12 -35.96
N ASP A 143 20.41 6.30 -35.22
CA ASP A 143 21.87 6.41 -35.07
C ASP A 143 22.29 7.80 -34.57
N GLU A 144 21.51 8.35 -33.62
CA GLU A 144 21.83 9.62 -32.97
C GLU A 144 22.78 9.41 -31.79
N PRO A 145 23.61 10.41 -31.45
CA PRO A 145 24.51 10.31 -30.30
C PRO A 145 23.72 10.01 -29.01
N TYR A 146 23.96 8.87 -28.42
CA TYR A 146 23.41 8.47 -27.12
C TYR A 146 24.40 7.48 -26.49
N GLU A 147 24.92 7.82 -25.32
CA GLU A 147 26.00 7.07 -24.71
C GLU A 147 25.56 6.46 -23.35
N ALA A 148 26.41 5.63 -22.75
CA ALA A 148 26.18 5.04 -21.44
C ALA A 148 25.92 6.09 -20.34
N ALA A 149 26.52 7.28 -20.46
CA ALA A 149 26.28 8.41 -19.55
C ALA A 149 24.82 8.93 -19.65
N ASP A 150 24.26 8.96 -20.87
CA ASP A 150 22.86 9.39 -21.09
C ASP A 150 21.89 8.37 -20.52
N VAL A 151 22.20 7.06 -20.65
CA VAL A 151 21.43 5.98 -20.01
C VAL A 151 21.44 6.15 -18.48
N GLN A 152 22.60 6.40 -17.88
CA GLN A 152 22.70 6.64 -16.44
C GLN A 152 21.90 7.88 -16.00
N ALA A 153 21.93 8.94 -16.81
CA ALA A 153 21.15 10.14 -16.55
C ALA A 153 19.63 9.86 -16.65
N ALA A 154 19.16 9.08 -17.64
CA ALA A 154 17.78 8.65 -17.81
C ALA A 154 17.33 7.80 -16.61
N VAL A 155 18.11 6.80 -16.23
CA VAL A 155 17.87 5.97 -15.02
C VAL A 155 17.83 6.84 -13.77
N GLY A 156 18.73 7.84 -13.65
CA GLY A 156 18.74 8.80 -12.55
C GLY A 156 17.46 9.61 -12.44
N ARG A 157 16.91 10.10 -13.58
CA ARG A 157 15.62 10.81 -13.60
C ARG A 157 14.45 9.93 -13.20
N VAL A 158 14.40 8.69 -13.67
CA VAL A 158 13.36 7.72 -13.26
C VAL A 158 13.48 7.40 -11.77
N ARG A 159 14.72 7.24 -11.25
CA ARG A 159 14.98 7.00 -9.82
C ARG A 159 14.55 8.18 -8.96
N SER A 160 14.86 9.41 -9.35
CA SER A 160 14.38 10.60 -8.64
C SER A 160 12.86 10.65 -8.57
N GLN A 161 12.17 10.28 -9.67
CA GLN A 161 10.72 10.19 -9.66
C GLN A 161 10.20 9.07 -8.75
N ILE A 162 10.94 7.96 -8.63
CA ILE A 162 10.63 6.90 -7.67
C ILE A 162 10.75 7.46 -6.24
N ASP A 163 11.85 8.12 -5.91
CA ASP A 163 12.10 8.69 -4.59
C ASP A 163 10.99 9.69 -4.19
N ASP A 164 10.52 10.50 -5.14
CA ASP A 164 9.44 11.47 -4.93
C ASP A 164 8.06 10.80 -4.71
N CYS A 165 7.81 9.65 -5.33
CA CYS A 165 6.52 8.97 -5.32
C CYS A 165 6.43 7.81 -4.33
N PHE A 166 7.55 7.31 -3.80
CA PHE A 166 7.53 6.14 -2.93
C PHE A 166 7.00 6.44 -1.52
N LEU A 167 6.51 5.39 -0.88
CA LEU A 167 6.22 5.41 0.54
C LEU A 167 7.54 5.34 1.31
N GLY A 168 7.67 6.10 2.38
CA GLY A 168 8.80 5.96 3.30
C GLY A 168 8.94 4.51 3.82
N PRO A 169 10.14 4.08 4.23
CA PRO A 169 10.45 2.68 4.48
C PRO A 169 9.56 2.02 5.55
N SER A 170 9.14 2.76 6.57
CA SER A 170 8.22 2.27 7.60
C SER A 170 6.85 1.95 7.01
N THR A 171 6.25 2.89 6.28
CA THR A 171 4.95 2.70 5.61
C THR A 171 5.02 1.60 4.57
N ALA A 172 6.09 1.58 3.76
CA ALA A 172 6.30 0.56 2.73
C ALA A 172 6.34 -0.86 3.31
N ALA A 173 6.99 -1.06 4.45
CA ALA A 173 7.06 -2.36 5.13
C ALA A 173 5.69 -2.83 5.63
N ILE A 174 4.86 -1.93 6.16
CA ILE A 174 3.49 -2.26 6.62
C ILE A 174 2.60 -2.58 5.42
N VAL A 175 2.66 -1.78 4.35
CA VAL A 175 1.89 -2.00 3.11
C VAL A 175 2.31 -3.30 2.41
N ALA A 176 3.61 -3.63 2.40
CA ALA A 176 4.09 -4.91 1.88
C ALA A 176 3.50 -6.09 2.66
N ALA A 177 3.53 -6.03 4.01
CA ALA A 177 2.95 -7.05 4.87
C ALA A 177 1.42 -7.19 4.68
N ALA A 178 0.70 -6.08 4.49
CA ALA A 178 -0.72 -6.09 4.16
C ALA A 178 -0.97 -6.75 2.79
N THR A 179 -0.14 -6.44 1.79
CA THR A 179 -0.21 -7.03 0.44
C THR A 179 0.03 -8.54 0.47
N ASP A 180 1.00 -9.02 1.24
CA ASP A 180 1.29 -10.46 1.43
C ASP A 180 0.08 -11.19 2.06
N ARG A 181 -0.66 -10.50 2.92
CA ARG A 181 -1.92 -10.98 3.50
C ARG A 181 -3.14 -10.78 2.60
N LYS A 182 -2.95 -10.26 1.38
CA LYS A 182 -4.01 -9.92 0.42
C LYS A 182 -5.00 -8.86 0.94
N ILE A 183 -4.57 -8.03 1.88
CA ILE A 183 -5.33 -6.87 2.35
C ILE A 183 -5.13 -5.75 1.32
N PRO A 184 -6.20 -5.20 0.74
CA PRO A 184 -6.08 -4.10 -0.21
C PRO A 184 -5.63 -2.81 0.48
N HIS A 185 -5.03 -1.90 -0.29
CA HIS A 185 -4.62 -0.61 0.24
C HIS A 185 -4.93 0.52 -0.75
N ILE A 186 -5.16 1.72 -0.21
CA ILE A 186 -5.40 2.95 -0.96
C ILE A 186 -4.51 4.04 -0.37
N ARG A 187 -3.65 4.65 -1.17
CA ARG A 187 -2.88 5.83 -0.77
C ARG A 187 -3.79 7.05 -0.78
N LEU A 188 -3.89 7.76 0.34
CA LEU A 188 -4.85 8.86 0.51
C LEU A 188 -4.26 10.25 0.26
N ASN A 189 -2.93 10.39 0.25
CA ASN A 189 -2.22 11.63 -0.08
C ASN A 189 -0.92 11.33 -0.84
N SER A 190 -0.17 12.35 -1.24
CA SER A 190 1.15 12.20 -1.86
C SER A 190 2.24 11.73 -0.88
N GLY A 191 1.98 11.77 0.42
CA GLY A 191 2.89 11.31 1.48
C GLY A 191 2.62 9.86 1.92
N ASN A 192 2.72 9.63 3.22
CA ASN A 192 2.67 8.30 3.85
C ASN A 192 1.32 7.93 4.47
N LEU A 193 0.24 8.68 4.19
CA LEU A 193 -1.09 8.33 4.66
C LEU A 193 -1.69 7.25 3.76
N VAL A 194 -1.86 6.06 4.31
CA VAL A 194 -2.39 4.90 3.59
C VAL A 194 -3.56 4.28 4.35
N GLN A 195 -4.61 3.95 3.63
CA GLN A 195 -5.70 3.11 4.09
C GLN A 195 -5.38 1.66 3.75
N LEU A 196 -5.49 0.76 4.71
CA LEU A 196 -5.44 -0.68 4.57
C LEU A 196 -6.86 -1.23 4.72
N GLY A 197 -7.31 -2.03 3.76
CA GLY A 197 -8.70 -2.52 3.73
C GLY A 197 -9.71 -1.51 3.15
N TYR A 198 -10.99 -1.89 3.14
CA TYR A 198 -12.08 -1.14 2.55
C TYR A 198 -13.23 -0.88 3.54
N GLY A 199 -13.92 0.23 3.34
CA GLY A 199 -15.15 0.56 4.05
C GLY A 199 -14.99 0.51 5.58
N ALA A 200 -15.95 -0.11 6.26
CA ALA A 200 -15.93 -0.24 7.72
C ALA A 200 -14.82 -1.16 8.26
N SER A 201 -14.26 -2.03 7.40
CA SER A 201 -13.16 -2.95 7.78
C SER A 201 -11.77 -2.34 7.60
N GLN A 202 -11.67 -1.06 7.20
CA GLN A 202 -10.39 -0.40 6.96
C GLN A 202 -9.66 -0.02 8.25
N ARG A 203 -8.34 0.09 8.14
CA ARG A 203 -7.44 0.78 9.07
C ARG A 203 -6.64 1.84 8.33
N ARG A 204 -6.20 2.88 9.00
CA ARG A 204 -5.33 3.92 8.43
C ARG A 204 -4.02 3.94 9.16
N ILE A 205 -2.97 4.14 8.39
CA ILE A 205 -1.61 4.32 8.90
C ILE A 205 -1.03 5.61 8.32
N TRP A 206 -0.22 6.28 9.12
CA TRP A 206 0.62 7.40 8.71
C TRP A 206 2.02 7.15 9.27
N THR A 207 2.96 6.71 8.43
CA THR A 207 4.21 6.09 8.89
C THR A 207 3.96 4.85 9.76
N ALA A 208 4.38 4.84 11.02
CA ALA A 208 4.08 3.79 11.99
C ALA A 208 2.99 4.17 13.02
N GLU A 209 2.35 5.32 12.85
CA GLU A 209 1.12 5.67 13.57
C GLU A 209 -0.09 5.03 12.89
N THR A 210 -1.11 4.71 13.68
CA THR A 210 -2.32 4.07 13.20
C THR A 210 -3.56 4.84 13.64
N ASP A 211 -4.71 4.48 13.11
CA ASP A 211 -5.98 5.02 13.59
C ASP A 211 -6.43 4.45 14.96
N LEU A 212 -5.60 3.61 15.58
CA LEU A 212 -5.70 3.17 16.97
C LEU A 212 -4.78 3.99 17.89
N THR A 213 -3.79 4.68 17.36
CA THR A 213 -2.91 5.56 18.12
C THR A 213 -3.72 6.70 18.71
N SER A 214 -3.71 6.81 20.04
CA SER A 214 -4.45 7.84 20.76
C SER A 214 -3.74 9.19 20.67
N ALA A 215 -4.43 10.24 20.26
CA ALA A 215 -3.90 11.62 20.31
C ALA A 215 -3.51 12.04 21.73
N ILE A 216 -4.19 11.51 22.77
CA ILE A 216 -3.81 11.73 24.17
C ILE A 216 -2.50 11.00 24.47
N GLY A 217 -2.34 9.74 24.01
CA GLY A 217 -1.10 8.98 24.20
C GLY A 217 0.08 9.63 23.47
N GLU A 218 -0.13 10.14 22.25
CA GLU A 218 0.85 10.91 21.49
C GLU A 218 1.27 12.19 22.26
N SER A 219 0.29 12.96 22.77
CA SER A 219 0.56 14.16 23.55
C SER A 219 1.33 13.86 24.86
N ILE A 220 1.00 12.76 25.55
CA ILE A 220 1.74 12.30 26.72
C ILE A 220 3.18 11.94 26.32
N ALA A 221 3.38 11.17 25.25
CA ALA A 221 4.70 10.79 24.76
C ALA A 221 5.57 12.00 24.40
N HIS A 222 4.96 13.08 23.91
CA HIS A 222 5.65 14.32 23.57
C HIS A 222 6.11 15.11 24.79
N ASP A 223 5.38 15.01 25.92
CA ASP A 223 5.73 15.61 27.20
C ASP A 223 6.58 14.62 28.02
N LYS A 224 7.91 14.81 27.97
CA LYS A 224 8.88 13.89 28.60
C LYS A 224 8.80 13.87 30.13
N ASP A 225 8.46 14.98 30.75
CA ASP A 225 8.31 15.08 32.22
C ASP A 225 7.06 14.33 32.68
N LEU A 226 5.91 14.60 32.05
CA LEU A 226 4.67 13.88 32.32
C LEU A 226 4.83 12.38 32.06
N THR A 227 5.42 12.00 30.94
CA THR A 227 5.67 10.59 30.61
C THR A 227 6.46 9.89 31.73
N LYS A 228 7.57 10.48 32.18
CA LYS A 228 8.38 9.90 33.26
C LYS A 228 7.64 9.83 34.59
N SER A 229 6.90 10.87 34.92
CA SER A 229 6.08 10.89 36.14
C SER A 229 5.05 9.74 36.14
N LEU A 230 4.37 9.53 35.02
CA LEU A 230 3.41 8.43 34.85
C LEU A 230 4.10 7.06 34.91
N LEU A 231 5.22 6.88 34.23
CA LEU A 231 5.98 5.64 34.22
C LEU A 231 6.49 5.30 35.62
N ALA A 232 7.09 6.26 36.32
CA ALA A 232 7.58 6.09 37.67
C ALA A 232 6.45 5.70 38.64
N SER A 233 5.27 6.34 38.53
CA SER A 233 4.10 6.03 39.37
C SER A 233 3.60 4.59 39.14
N CYS A 234 3.86 3.99 37.98
CA CYS A 234 3.51 2.61 37.64
C CYS A 234 4.67 1.61 37.87
N GLY A 235 5.77 2.04 38.47
CA GLY A 235 6.91 1.19 38.79
C GLY A 235 7.85 0.88 37.62
N VAL A 236 7.75 1.63 36.53
CA VAL A 236 8.73 1.55 35.43
C VAL A 236 9.93 2.41 35.83
N PRO A 237 11.18 1.87 35.80
CA PRO A 237 12.37 2.65 36.17
C PRO A 237 12.64 3.75 35.13
N VAL A 238 12.73 5.00 35.59
CA VAL A 238 13.08 6.18 34.81
C VAL A 238 14.19 6.96 35.47
N PRO A 239 15.02 7.74 34.73
CA PRO A 239 16.02 8.62 35.35
C PRO A 239 15.33 9.71 36.19
N GLU A 240 15.88 9.97 37.39
CA GLU A 240 15.49 11.12 38.16
C GLU A 240 15.94 12.40 37.44
N GLY A 241 15.06 13.39 37.32
CA GLY A 241 15.35 14.63 36.62
C GLY A 241 14.41 15.77 36.96
N GLN A 242 14.80 16.97 36.53
CA GLN A 242 13.97 18.17 36.67
C GLN A 242 14.19 19.18 35.54
N ILE A 243 13.16 19.97 35.24
CA ILE A 243 13.22 21.10 34.32
C ILE A 243 13.89 22.28 35.00
N VAL A 244 14.75 23.01 34.29
CA VAL A 244 15.54 24.13 34.76
C VAL A 244 15.48 25.30 33.81
N ALA A 245 15.53 26.54 34.31
CA ALA A 245 15.36 27.74 33.52
C ALA A 245 16.65 28.56 33.34
N SER A 246 17.76 28.17 34.00
CA SER A 246 19.02 28.85 33.86
C SER A 246 20.23 27.90 33.99
N PRO A 247 21.44 28.27 33.50
CA PRO A 247 22.67 27.52 33.76
C PRO A 247 23.00 27.28 35.21
N GLU A 248 22.63 28.22 36.07
CA GLU A 248 22.86 28.16 37.51
C GLU A 248 21.90 27.12 38.16
N GLU A 249 20.62 27.14 37.78
CA GLU A 249 19.65 26.13 38.20
C GLU A 249 20.03 24.74 37.68
N ALA A 250 20.56 24.64 36.44
CA ALA A 250 21.03 23.38 35.90
C ALA A 250 22.16 22.77 36.74
N TRP A 251 23.10 23.58 37.21
CA TRP A 251 24.16 23.11 38.10
C TRP A 251 23.63 22.72 39.47
N GLN A 252 22.70 23.50 40.04
CA GLN A 252 22.08 23.15 41.32
C GLN A 252 21.33 21.82 41.21
N ALA A 253 20.54 21.65 40.16
CA ALA A 253 19.85 20.38 39.86
C ALA A 253 20.82 19.21 39.73
N ALA A 254 21.95 19.40 39.03
CA ALA A 254 22.99 18.40 38.87
C ALA A 254 23.59 17.95 40.23
N GLN A 255 23.78 18.89 41.15
CA GLN A 255 24.24 18.60 42.54
C GLN A 255 23.21 17.83 43.34
N ASP A 256 21.96 18.21 43.24
CA ASP A 256 20.83 17.57 43.99
C ASP A 256 20.55 16.14 43.47
N ILE A 257 20.54 15.93 42.17
CA ILE A 257 20.36 14.61 41.51
C ILE A 257 21.58 13.69 41.71
N GLY A 258 22.78 14.27 41.78
CA GLY A 258 24.05 13.55 41.88
C GLY A 258 24.71 13.29 40.51
N LEU A 259 26.01 13.70 40.46
CA LEU A 259 26.82 13.57 39.23
C LEU A 259 27.22 12.10 38.93
N PRO A 260 27.42 11.75 37.67
CA PRO A 260 27.27 12.58 36.48
C PRO A 260 25.80 12.73 36.04
N VAL A 261 25.50 13.80 35.29
CA VAL A 261 24.18 14.10 34.77
C VAL A 261 24.13 14.18 33.25
N VAL A 262 22.90 14.19 32.70
CA VAL A 262 22.56 14.48 31.32
C VAL A 262 21.85 15.82 31.28
N VAL A 263 22.16 16.67 30.30
CA VAL A 263 21.41 17.90 30.00
C VAL A 263 20.87 17.80 28.60
N LYS A 264 19.55 18.01 28.44
CA LYS A 264 18.85 17.86 27.16
C LYS A 264 17.65 18.80 27.07
N PRO A 265 17.16 19.11 25.84
CA PRO A 265 15.87 19.77 25.69
C PRO A 265 14.72 18.82 26.08
N SER A 266 13.64 19.37 26.66
CA SER A 266 12.45 18.58 27.09
C SER A 266 11.65 18.05 25.89
N ASP A 267 11.62 18.80 24.78
CA ASP A 267 10.85 18.54 23.56
C ASP A 267 11.72 18.28 22.30
N GLY A 268 13.04 18.10 22.49
CA GLY A 268 13.97 17.80 21.38
C GLY A 268 13.84 16.40 20.83
N ASN A 269 14.03 16.23 19.51
CA ASN A 269 13.96 14.96 18.81
C ASN A 269 15.33 14.53 18.26
N HIS A 270 15.54 13.22 18.03
CA HIS A 270 16.74 12.63 17.41
C HIS A 270 18.05 12.89 18.16
N GLY A 271 18.03 13.06 19.49
CA GLY A 271 19.23 13.29 20.29
C GLY A 271 19.90 14.66 20.09
N ARG A 272 19.26 15.60 19.39
CA ARG A 272 19.79 16.94 19.18
C ARG A 272 19.84 17.73 20.50
N GLY A 273 20.97 18.37 20.80
CA GLY A 273 21.13 19.14 22.03
C GLY A 273 21.30 18.30 23.30
N VAL A 274 21.45 16.97 23.20
CA VAL A 274 21.67 16.07 24.33
C VAL A 274 23.15 15.97 24.64
N SER A 275 23.55 16.31 25.88
CA SER A 275 24.92 16.18 26.40
C SER A 275 24.94 15.19 27.56
N LEU A 276 25.79 14.18 27.47
CA LEU A 276 25.82 13.03 28.38
C LEU A 276 27.04 13.11 29.32
N GLU A 277 26.96 12.45 30.50
CA GLU A 277 28.11 12.22 31.41
C GLU A 277 28.79 13.50 31.90
N LEU A 278 27.98 14.53 32.22
CA LEU A 278 28.45 15.82 32.67
C LEU A 278 28.76 15.77 34.17
N SER A 279 29.97 16.23 34.55
CA SER A 279 30.46 16.12 35.94
C SER A 279 31.01 17.42 36.52
N THR A 280 31.18 18.46 35.70
CA THR A 280 31.71 19.76 36.14
C THR A 280 30.73 20.89 35.87
N LEU A 281 30.88 22.00 36.61
CA LEU A 281 30.09 23.22 36.45
C LEU A 281 30.10 23.71 34.99
N GLU A 282 31.32 23.79 34.43
CA GLU A 282 31.54 24.32 33.08
C GLU A 282 30.84 23.45 32.01
N GLU A 283 30.91 22.13 32.18
CA GLU A 283 30.22 21.18 31.26
C GLU A 283 28.70 21.32 31.33
N VAL A 284 28.12 21.39 32.52
CA VAL A 284 26.68 21.51 32.73
C VAL A 284 26.15 22.82 32.16
N GLN A 285 26.86 23.95 32.44
CA GLN A 285 26.46 25.24 31.89
C GLN A 285 26.58 25.32 30.37
N ALA A 286 27.68 24.80 29.79
CA ALA A 286 27.80 24.71 28.33
C ALA A 286 26.74 23.85 27.70
N ALA A 287 26.40 22.73 28.30
CA ALA A 287 25.31 21.82 27.85
C ALA A 287 23.93 22.46 27.93
N PHE A 288 23.69 23.29 28.98
CA PHE A 288 22.41 24.05 29.07
C PHE A 288 22.26 24.98 27.86
N VAL A 289 23.28 25.77 27.50
CA VAL A 289 23.26 26.67 26.35
C VAL A 289 23.04 25.93 25.02
N ILE A 290 23.58 24.70 24.92
CA ILE A 290 23.38 23.86 23.75
C ILE A 290 21.90 23.39 23.71
N ALA A 291 21.38 22.86 24.82
CA ALA A 291 20.01 22.34 24.90
C ALA A 291 18.95 23.43 24.66
N GLU A 292 19.14 24.62 25.23
CA GLU A 292 18.23 25.79 25.08
C GLU A 292 18.01 26.22 23.63
N ARG A 293 19.01 25.99 22.74
CA ARG A 293 18.87 26.28 21.29
C ARG A 293 18.02 25.29 20.52
N HIS A 294 17.76 24.12 21.10
CA HIS A 294 17.13 22.99 20.43
C HIS A 294 15.74 22.63 20.98
N GLY A 295 15.27 23.28 22.06
CA GLY A 295 13.97 23.02 22.64
C GLY A 295 13.43 24.21 23.45
N SER A 296 12.16 24.09 23.92
CA SER A 296 11.45 25.13 24.68
C SER A 296 11.92 25.21 26.14
N GLU A 297 12.34 24.10 26.71
CA GLU A 297 12.77 23.96 28.11
C GLU A 297 14.00 23.03 28.20
N VAL A 298 14.80 23.18 29.22
CA VAL A 298 15.98 22.35 29.47
C VAL A 298 15.74 21.43 30.65
N MET A 299 16.08 20.15 30.50
CA MET A 299 15.97 19.12 31.52
C MET A 299 17.36 18.62 31.93
N VAL A 300 17.57 18.51 33.25
CA VAL A 300 18.76 17.87 33.84
C VAL A 300 18.34 16.54 34.45
N GLU A 301 19.05 15.46 34.12
CA GLU A 301 18.73 14.10 34.58
C GLU A 301 19.96 13.35 35.08
N ARG A 302 19.71 12.38 35.96
CA ARG A 302 20.75 11.41 36.36
C ARG A 302 21.25 10.64 35.15
N HIS A 303 22.54 10.57 34.96
CA HIS A 303 23.11 9.74 33.89
C HIS A 303 22.97 8.26 34.22
N VAL A 304 22.28 7.52 33.34
CA VAL A 304 22.16 6.06 33.38
C VAL A 304 23.32 5.45 32.60
N ARG A 305 24.05 4.50 33.20
CA ARG A 305 25.18 3.85 32.55
C ARG A 305 24.74 2.68 31.68
N GLY A 306 25.28 2.58 30.47
CA GLY A 306 25.01 1.45 29.58
C GLY A 306 24.90 1.89 28.13
N HIS A 307 24.41 0.98 27.31
CA HIS A 307 24.13 1.19 25.90
C HIS A 307 22.67 1.63 25.71
N GLU A 308 22.44 2.49 24.76
CA GLU A 308 21.09 2.84 24.31
C GLU A 308 20.48 1.67 23.53
N HIS A 309 19.24 1.33 23.84
CA HIS A 309 18.45 0.33 23.15
C HIS A 309 17.12 0.93 22.71
N ARG A 310 16.70 0.68 21.48
CA ARG A 310 15.38 1.00 20.98
C ARG A 310 14.56 -0.29 20.91
N LEU A 311 13.50 -0.38 21.70
CA LEU A 311 12.57 -1.50 21.70
C LEU A 311 11.26 -1.07 21.06
N LEU A 312 10.81 -1.82 20.05
CA LEU A 312 9.55 -1.62 19.36
C LEU A 312 8.46 -2.46 20.01
N VAL A 313 7.45 -1.78 20.55
CA VAL A 313 6.25 -2.41 21.09
C VAL A 313 5.13 -2.32 20.07
N VAL A 314 4.46 -3.44 19.82
CA VAL A 314 3.26 -3.52 18.96
C VAL A 314 2.18 -4.32 19.70
N GLY A 315 1.01 -3.73 19.89
CA GLY A 315 -0.11 -4.40 20.55
C GLY A 315 0.22 -4.88 21.97
N GLY A 316 1.13 -4.19 22.68
CA GLY A 316 1.53 -4.49 24.05
C GLY A 316 2.55 -5.62 24.19
N ARG A 317 3.37 -5.89 23.17
CA ARG A 317 4.52 -6.83 23.18
C ARG A 317 5.71 -6.20 22.50
N VAL A 318 6.92 -6.45 22.98
CA VAL A 318 8.15 -6.12 22.27
C VAL A 318 8.28 -7.07 21.05
N VAL A 319 8.40 -6.49 19.85
CA VAL A 319 8.50 -7.27 18.59
C VAL A 319 9.89 -7.16 17.95
N ALA A 320 10.65 -6.13 18.35
CA ALA A 320 12.03 -5.94 17.91
C ALA A 320 12.81 -5.09 18.92
N ALA A 321 14.11 -5.32 19.01
CA ALA A 321 15.02 -4.50 19.80
C ALA A 321 16.31 -4.27 19.02
N ALA A 322 16.82 -3.03 19.08
CA ALA A 322 18.09 -2.65 18.47
C ALA A 322 18.96 -1.91 19.49
N ARG A 323 20.26 -2.20 19.49
CA ARG A 323 21.27 -1.55 20.34
C ARG A 323 22.06 -0.54 19.54
N GLY A 324 22.41 0.60 20.16
CA GLY A 324 23.34 1.58 19.66
C GLY A 324 24.78 1.30 20.12
N ASP A 325 25.73 1.62 19.25
CA ASP A 325 27.15 1.67 19.61
C ASP A 325 27.67 3.10 19.50
N VAL A 326 28.69 3.42 20.28
CA VAL A 326 29.42 4.69 20.19
C VAL A 326 30.11 4.83 18.82
N ALA A 327 30.20 6.02 18.30
CA ALA A 327 30.94 6.30 17.07
C ALA A 327 32.34 6.75 17.42
N THR A 328 33.37 5.99 17.01
CA THR A 328 34.81 6.32 17.22
C THR A 328 35.57 6.35 15.90
N VAL A 329 36.64 7.11 15.85
CA VAL A 329 37.62 7.09 14.76
C VAL A 329 39.02 6.88 15.30
N THR A 330 39.89 6.25 14.51
CA THR A 330 41.29 6.04 14.89
C THR A 330 42.20 7.06 14.17
N GLY A 331 42.94 7.81 14.94
CA GLY A 331 43.94 8.78 14.42
C GLY A 331 45.02 8.10 13.60
N ASP A 332 45.43 8.74 12.53
CA ASP A 332 46.52 8.30 11.66
C ASP A 332 47.79 9.24 11.76
N GLY A 333 47.67 10.32 12.53
CA GLY A 333 48.70 11.31 12.68
C GLY A 333 48.86 12.31 11.52
N GLN A 334 47.91 12.29 10.56
CA GLN A 334 47.94 13.14 9.36
C GLN A 334 46.60 13.83 9.09
N ALA A 335 45.51 13.10 9.17
CA ALA A 335 44.15 13.58 8.88
C ALA A 335 43.52 14.24 10.12
N SER A 336 42.68 15.27 9.89
CA SER A 336 41.88 15.87 10.95
C SER A 336 40.74 14.94 11.38
N VAL A 337 40.15 15.19 12.57
CA VAL A 337 39.00 14.43 13.06
C VAL A 337 37.87 14.41 12.02
N SER A 338 37.54 15.55 11.39
CA SER A 338 36.52 15.62 10.36
C SER A 338 36.85 14.74 9.15
N GLN A 339 38.11 14.76 8.69
CA GLN A 339 38.55 13.90 7.59
C GLN A 339 38.52 12.42 7.96
N LEU A 340 38.87 12.06 9.18
CA LEU A 340 38.79 10.70 9.69
C LEU A 340 37.32 10.22 9.77
N VAL A 341 36.40 11.07 10.24
CA VAL A 341 34.97 10.77 10.26
C VAL A 341 34.46 10.53 8.85
N ASP A 342 34.79 11.38 7.90
CA ASP A 342 34.40 11.18 6.51
C ASP A 342 35.00 9.90 5.90
N ALA A 343 36.27 9.59 6.20
CA ALA A 343 36.94 8.42 5.65
C ALA A 343 36.57 7.09 6.33
N GLN A 344 36.39 7.07 7.66
CA GLN A 344 36.21 5.84 8.42
C GLN A 344 34.72 5.53 8.74
N LEU A 345 33.87 6.57 8.88
CA LEU A 345 32.45 6.41 9.25
C LEU A 345 31.50 6.75 8.13
N ASN A 346 31.65 7.92 7.49
CA ASN A 346 30.71 8.41 6.49
C ASN A 346 30.82 7.70 5.11
N THR A 347 31.86 6.92 4.89
CA THR A 347 32.03 6.04 3.73
C THR A 347 31.19 4.76 3.81
N ASP A 348 30.65 4.44 4.99
CA ASP A 348 29.74 3.28 5.14
C ASP A 348 28.48 3.49 4.27
N PRO A 349 28.20 2.62 3.30
CA PRO A 349 27.04 2.76 2.40
C PRO A 349 25.69 2.71 3.14
N ARG A 350 25.68 2.32 4.40
CA ARG A 350 24.48 2.34 5.27
C ARG A 350 24.22 3.71 5.88
N ARG A 351 25.16 4.69 5.72
CA ARG A 351 25.00 6.07 6.20
C ARG A 351 24.51 6.99 5.09
N GLY A 352 23.57 7.86 5.43
CA GLY A 352 23.05 8.86 4.51
C GLY A 352 22.23 9.94 5.21
N THR A 353 21.66 10.83 4.42
CA THR A 353 20.84 11.95 4.91
C THR A 353 19.33 11.71 4.76
N GLY A 354 18.92 10.66 4.06
CA GLY A 354 17.51 10.31 3.81
C GLY A 354 16.99 9.25 4.78
N GLU A 355 15.67 9.10 4.78
CA GLU A 355 14.96 8.10 5.61
C GLU A 355 15.26 6.63 5.22
N ASP A 356 15.88 6.40 4.07
CA ASP A 356 16.22 5.06 3.57
C ASP A 356 17.52 4.49 4.15
N PHE A 357 18.29 5.33 4.86
CA PHE A 357 19.56 4.94 5.44
C PHE A 357 19.40 4.56 6.93
N PRO A 358 19.78 3.33 7.33
CA PRO A 358 19.68 2.90 8.73
C PRO A 358 20.59 3.67 9.68
N LEU A 359 21.63 4.33 9.16
CA LEU A 359 22.57 5.15 9.92
C LEU A 359 22.60 6.57 9.37
N ALA A 360 22.53 7.57 10.27
CA ALA A 360 22.68 8.97 9.87
C ALA A 360 24.13 9.30 9.51
N ARG A 361 24.32 10.23 8.57
CA ARG A 361 25.62 10.82 8.30
C ARG A 361 26.05 11.70 9.49
N ILE A 362 27.30 11.60 9.91
CA ILE A 362 27.86 12.36 11.02
C ILE A 362 28.41 13.70 10.50
N ASP A 363 27.89 14.81 11.06
CA ASP A 363 28.37 16.19 10.77
C ASP A 363 29.14 16.74 11.98
N THR A 364 30.45 16.78 11.86
CA THR A 364 31.35 17.27 12.91
C THR A 364 31.41 18.79 13.00
N SER A 365 30.81 19.53 12.06
CA SER A 365 30.89 20.99 11.98
C SER A 365 29.73 21.69 12.69
N ASN A 366 28.56 21.10 12.73
CA ASN A 366 27.33 21.75 13.21
C ASN A 366 26.69 21.07 14.43
N ASP A 367 27.13 19.86 14.79
CA ASP A 367 26.60 19.15 15.95
C ASP A 367 27.31 19.57 17.24
N GLY A 368 26.60 20.37 18.07
CA GLY A 368 27.14 20.89 19.33
C GLY A 368 27.50 19.79 20.34
N ALA A 369 26.85 18.65 20.33
CA ALA A 369 27.15 17.51 21.22
C ALA A 369 28.47 16.85 20.80
N ILE A 370 28.70 16.69 19.50
CA ILE A 370 29.98 16.19 18.96
C ILE A 370 31.12 17.17 19.29
N LEU A 371 30.89 18.46 19.11
CA LEU A 371 31.88 19.48 19.42
C LEU A 371 32.25 19.44 20.91
N LEU A 372 31.30 19.32 21.82
CA LEU A 372 31.55 19.20 23.25
C LEU A 372 32.33 17.92 23.58
N GLU A 373 32.01 16.80 22.95
CA GLU A 373 32.69 15.53 23.17
C GLU A 373 34.15 15.58 22.69
N LEU A 374 34.42 16.21 21.55
CA LEU A 374 35.77 16.43 21.05
C LEU A 374 36.57 17.37 21.99
N GLN A 375 35.92 18.44 22.47
CA GLN A 375 36.54 19.38 23.42
C GLN A 375 36.96 18.69 24.72
N ARG A 376 36.17 17.76 25.26
CA ARG A 376 36.48 16.95 26.45
C ARG A 376 37.76 16.12 26.28
N GLN A 377 38.04 15.72 25.05
CA GLN A 377 39.22 14.96 24.70
C GLN A 377 40.41 15.86 24.32
N GLY A 378 40.23 17.20 24.44
CA GLY A 378 41.23 18.19 24.05
C GLY A 378 41.42 18.31 22.54
N LEU A 379 40.35 18.00 21.75
CA LEU A 379 40.36 18.01 20.30
C LEU A 379 39.33 19.00 19.75
N SER A 380 39.54 19.36 18.49
CA SER A 380 38.53 20.06 17.66
C SER A 380 38.30 19.26 16.36
N PRO A 381 37.29 19.60 15.55
CA PRO A 381 37.09 18.97 14.24
C PRO A 381 38.33 19.01 13.32
N ASP A 382 39.13 20.09 13.43
CA ASP A 382 40.34 20.29 12.63
C ASP A 382 41.61 19.73 13.30
N ALA A 383 41.51 19.24 14.54
CA ALA A 383 42.68 18.67 15.24
C ALA A 383 43.12 17.36 14.57
N VAL A 384 44.41 17.11 14.51
CA VAL A 384 45.03 15.89 14.00
C VAL A 384 45.39 14.97 15.18
N PRO A 385 44.62 13.88 15.41
CA PRO A 385 44.95 12.94 16.49
C PRO A 385 46.21 12.14 16.18
N GLN A 386 46.97 11.81 17.22
CA GLN A 386 48.13 10.94 17.06
C GLN A 386 47.75 9.58 16.46
N ALA A 387 48.67 8.99 15.71
CA ALA A 387 48.48 7.66 15.13
C ALA A 387 48.16 6.62 16.21
N GLY A 388 47.07 5.86 16.00
CA GLY A 388 46.58 4.86 16.95
C GLY A 388 45.73 5.42 18.10
N ARG A 389 45.54 6.73 18.22
CA ARG A 389 44.64 7.32 19.22
C ARG A 389 43.20 7.10 18.78
N GLU A 390 42.42 6.42 19.62
CA GLU A 390 40.95 6.31 19.44
C GLU A 390 40.30 7.62 19.92
N VAL A 391 39.47 8.20 19.08
CA VAL A 391 38.73 9.44 19.31
C VAL A 391 37.21 9.11 19.31
N LEU A 392 36.58 9.35 20.44
CA LEU A 392 35.12 9.24 20.54
C LEU A 392 34.46 10.44 19.88
N VAL A 393 33.66 10.21 18.87
CA VAL A 393 32.97 11.24 18.09
C VAL A 393 31.56 11.48 18.63
N GLN A 394 30.82 10.37 18.93
CA GLN A 394 29.46 10.45 19.37
C GLN A 394 29.12 9.32 20.36
N ARG A 395 28.53 9.68 21.51
CA ARG A 395 28.17 8.72 22.58
C ARG A 395 26.82 8.06 22.37
N ASN A 396 25.84 8.81 21.92
CA ASN A 396 24.53 8.29 21.49
C ASN A 396 24.73 7.68 20.09
N GLY A 397 25.07 6.42 20.08
CA GLY A 397 25.32 5.71 18.84
C GLY A 397 24.05 5.56 17.99
N ASN A 398 24.25 5.47 16.69
CA ASN A 398 23.19 5.06 15.77
C ASN A 398 22.70 3.66 16.18
N VAL A 399 21.47 3.57 16.68
CA VAL A 399 20.86 2.33 17.17
C VAL A 399 20.52 1.44 15.97
N ALA A 400 21.34 0.47 15.67
CA ALA A 400 21.17 -0.36 14.47
C ALA A 400 21.73 -1.80 14.59
N ILE A 401 22.00 -2.27 15.80
CA ILE A 401 22.44 -3.66 16.04
C ILE A 401 21.24 -4.43 16.59
N ASP A 402 20.76 -5.41 15.85
CA ASP A 402 19.65 -6.25 16.31
C ASP A 402 20.05 -7.02 17.58
N CYS A 403 19.26 -6.92 18.62
CA CYS A 403 19.37 -7.64 19.89
C CYS A 403 18.02 -8.18 20.38
N THR A 404 17.08 -8.39 19.46
CA THR A 404 15.71 -8.81 19.78
C THR A 404 15.65 -10.09 20.59
N ASP A 405 16.46 -11.08 20.23
CA ASP A 405 16.44 -12.40 20.86
C ASP A 405 17.15 -12.40 22.23
N ASP A 406 17.87 -11.33 22.55
CA ASP A 406 18.60 -11.16 23.82
C ASP A 406 17.74 -10.50 24.90
N VAL A 407 16.57 -9.94 24.56
CA VAL A 407 15.73 -9.17 25.50
C VAL A 407 15.21 -10.06 26.63
N HIS A 408 15.54 -9.71 27.88
CA HIS A 408 15.07 -10.43 29.06
C HIS A 408 13.54 -10.35 29.18
N PRO A 409 12.83 -11.43 29.57
CA PRO A 409 11.36 -11.41 29.69
C PRO A 409 10.80 -10.34 30.64
N GLU A 410 11.53 -10.00 31.73
CA GLU A 410 11.14 -8.92 32.62
C GLU A 410 11.26 -7.55 31.95
N VAL A 411 12.29 -7.35 31.13
CA VAL A 411 12.45 -6.14 30.30
C VAL A 411 11.31 -6.02 29.30
N ASP A 412 10.99 -7.10 28.55
CA ASP A 412 9.82 -7.10 27.66
C ASP A 412 8.54 -6.69 28.41
N HIS A 413 8.29 -7.27 29.59
CA HIS A 413 7.12 -6.95 30.39
C HIS A 413 7.07 -5.46 30.80
N LEU A 414 8.18 -4.90 31.31
CA LEU A 414 8.29 -3.51 31.73
C LEU A 414 8.13 -2.54 30.55
N ILE A 415 8.74 -2.83 29.41
CA ILE A 415 8.65 -2.00 28.22
C ILE A 415 7.24 -2.06 27.60
N SER A 416 6.62 -3.23 27.59
CA SER A 416 5.22 -3.39 27.21
C SER A 416 4.27 -2.64 28.17
N LEU A 417 4.60 -2.58 29.46
CA LEU A 417 3.87 -1.79 30.45
C LEU A 417 4.04 -0.29 30.17
N ALA A 418 5.25 0.17 29.86
CA ALA A 418 5.51 1.58 29.55
C ALA A 418 4.65 2.08 28.38
N ALA A 419 4.57 1.33 27.27
CA ALA A 419 3.71 1.68 26.15
C ALA A 419 2.23 1.75 26.52
N ARG A 420 1.75 0.82 27.37
CA ARG A 420 0.37 0.81 27.88
C ARG A 420 0.06 1.97 28.81
N VAL A 421 1.01 2.37 29.69
CA VAL A 421 0.85 3.50 30.60
C VAL A 421 0.69 4.81 29.84
N VAL A 422 1.47 4.99 28.78
CA VAL A 422 1.35 6.14 27.87
C VAL A 422 0.09 6.06 27.01
N GLY A 423 -0.41 4.87 26.72
CA GLY A 423 -1.63 4.66 25.92
C GLY A 423 -1.37 4.54 24.42
N LEU A 424 -0.21 3.99 24.02
CA LEU A 424 0.17 3.78 22.64
C LEU A 424 -0.01 2.31 22.23
N ASP A 425 -0.61 2.09 21.07
CA ASP A 425 -0.73 0.78 20.43
C ASP A 425 0.58 0.32 19.76
N ILE A 426 1.34 1.29 19.21
CA ILE A 426 2.68 1.13 18.69
C ILE A 426 3.57 2.17 19.36
N ALA A 427 4.67 1.74 19.94
CA ALA A 427 5.61 2.63 20.64
C ALA A 427 7.06 2.21 20.38
N GLY A 428 7.93 3.19 20.19
CA GLY A 428 9.37 3.04 20.29
C GLY A 428 9.83 3.45 21.67
N VAL A 429 10.38 2.52 22.44
CA VAL A 429 10.82 2.79 23.82
C VAL A 429 12.34 2.79 23.87
N ASP A 430 12.91 3.89 24.34
CA ASP A 430 14.34 4.05 24.53
C ASP A 430 14.73 3.63 25.94
N VAL A 431 15.66 2.69 26.03
CA VAL A 431 16.14 2.11 27.28
C VAL A 431 17.66 2.19 27.32
N VAL A 432 18.19 2.66 28.44
CA VAL A 432 19.63 2.55 28.71
C VAL A 432 19.88 1.41 29.69
N ALA A 433 20.70 0.45 29.27
CA ALA A 433 21.06 -0.70 30.08
C ALA A 433 22.47 -1.18 29.71
N GLN A 434 23.20 -1.74 30.68
CA GLN A 434 24.52 -2.33 30.43
C GLN A 434 24.39 -3.64 29.63
N ASP A 435 23.33 -4.41 29.93
CA ASP A 435 23.02 -5.69 29.30
C ASP A 435 21.50 -5.90 29.24
N ILE A 436 20.94 -5.90 28.03
CA ILE A 436 19.49 -6.05 27.81
C ILE A 436 18.98 -7.46 28.16
N SER A 437 19.88 -8.44 28.29
CA SER A 437 19.57 -9.81 28.69
C SER A 437 19.44 -10.00 30.21
N ARG A 438 19.51 -8.91 30.99
CA ARG A 438 19.36 -8.89 32.43
C ARG A 438 18.26 -7.93 32.88
N PRO A 439 17.60 -8.16 34.03
CA PRO A 439 16.62 -7.24 34.60
C PRO A 439 17.20 -5.83 34.80
N LEU A 440 16.40 -4.79 34.46
CA LEU A 440 16.86 -3.39 34.54
C LEU A 440 17.23 -2.98 35.98
N HIS A 441 16.48 -3.45 37.00
CA HIS A 441 16.69 -3.09 38.38
C HIS A 441 18.04 -3.61 38.95
N GLU A 442 18.60 -4.73 38.43
CA GLU A 442 19.87 -5.28 38.87
C GLU A 442 21.07 -4.47 38.40
N GLN A 443 20.92 -3.64 37.37
CA GLN A 443 22.00 -2.92 36.72
C GLN A 443 21.79 -1.41 36.71
N GLY A 444 20.71 -0.93 37.33
CA GLY A 444 20.35 0.50 37.32
C GLY A 444 19.95 1.01 35.94
N GLY A 445 19.44 0.12 35.07
CA GLY A 445 18.92 0.47 33.77
C GLY A 445 17.57 1.21 33.86
N ALA A 446 17.24 2.04 32.90
CA ALA A 446 16.01 2.84 32.91
C ALA A 446 15.45 3.12 31.52
N VAL A 447 14.14 3.36 31.49
CA VAL A 447 13.43 3.91 30.31
C VAL A 447 13.67 5.41 30.27
N VAL A 448 14.26 5.91 29.18
CA VAL A 448 14.60 7.33 29.03
C VAL A 448 13.60 8.10 28.18
N GLU A 449 12.89 7.39 27.26
CA GLU A 449 11.90 8.00 26.37
C GLU A 449 10.91 6.96 25.85
N VAL A 450 9.67 7.40 25.59
CA VAL A 450 8.64 6.64 24.85
C VAL A 450 8.17 7.48 23.67
N ASN A 451 8.25 6.92 22.47
CA ASN A 451 7.98 7.62 21.22
C ASN A 451 6.73 7.05 20.54
N ALA A 452 5.80 7.92 20.14
CA ALA A 452 4.75 7.60 19.18
C ALA A 452 5.31 7.59 17.75
N GLY A 453 4.71 6.83 16.85
CA GLY A 453 5.11 6.80 15.44
C GLY A 453 6.58 6.43 15.18
N PRO A 454 7.14 5.38 15.80
CA PRO A 454 8.58 5.10 15.76
C PRO A 454 9.04 4.75 14.35
N GLY A 455 10.24 5.21 13.97
CA GLY A 455 10.93 4.77 12.76
C GLY A 455 11.22 3.26 12.80
N LEU A 456 10.87 2.53 11.76
CA LEU A 456 11.03 1.08 11.70
C LEU A 456 12.33 0.63 11.03
N LEU A 457 13.04 1.53 10.36
CA LEU A 457 14.15 1.19 9.48
C LEU A 457 15.29 0.43 10.17
N MET A 458 15.64 0.83 11.41
CA MET A 458 16.68 0.17 12.19
C MET A 458 16.40 -1.32 12.47
N HIS A 459 15.13 -1.69 12.51
CA HIS A 459 14.70 -3.09 12.69
C HIS A 459 14.53 -3.82 11.35
N LEU A 460 14.17 -3.09 10.28
CA LEU A 460 14.01 -3.63 8.92
C LEU A 460 15.36 -3.88 8.24
N LYS A 461 16.33 -2.98 8.47
CA LYS A 461 17.66 -3.01 7.86
C LYS A 461 18.72 -2.76 8.95
N PRO A 462 18.89 -3.65 9.94
CA PRO A 462 19.91 -3.44 10.97
C PRO A 462 21.31 -3.41 10.36
N ALA A 463 22.22 -2.64 10.97
CA ALA A 463 23.61 -2.60 10.55
C ALA A 463 24.34 -3.92 10.86
N ARG A 464 23.93 -4.60 11.94
CA ARG A 464 24.34 -5.97 12.31
C ARG A 464 23.16 -6.75 12.83
N GLY A 465 23.14 -8.06 12.61
CA GLY A 465 22.07 -8.96 13.02
C GLY A 465 21.03 -9.20 11.92
N ALA A 466 19.86 -9.71 12.29
CA ALA A 466 18.82 -10.13 11.35
C ALA A 466 17.74 -9.06 11.17
N PRO A 467 17.28 -8.79 9.95
CA PRO A 467 16.07 -8.00 9.72
C PRO A 467 14.86 -8.59 10.46
N ARG A 468 14.07 -7.74 11.12
CA ARG A 468 12.87 -8.16 11.84
C ARG A 468 11.61 -7.80 11.04
N PRO A 469 10.63 -8.71 10.96
CA PRO A 469 9.41 -8.52 10.16
C PRO A 469 8.39 -7.61 10.89
N VAL A 470 8.81 -6.42 11.31
CA VAL A 470 8.00 -5.50 12.13
C VAL A 470 6.75 -5.01 11.42
N GLY A 471 6.81 -4.82 10.10
CA GLY A 471 5.62 -4.48 9.31
C GLY A 471 4.54 -5.57 9.38
N ARG A 472 4.95 -6.85 9.45
CA ARG A 472 4.03 -7.97 9.65
C ARG A 472 3.40 -7.95 11.05
N ALA A 473 4.20 -7.68 12.09
CA ALA A 473 3.69 -7.58 13.45
C ALA A 473 2.62 -6.47 13.58
N ILE A 474 2.86 -5.31 12.95
CA ILE A 474 1.90 -4.20 12.89
C ILE A 474 0.65 -4.61 12.11
N CYS A 475 0.81 -5.23 10.94
CA CYS A 475 -0.33 -5.69 10.14
C CYS A 475 -1.17 -6.76 10.87
N ASP A 476 -0.53 -7.68 11.61
CA ASP A 476 -1.22 -8.70 12.41
C ASP A 476 -1.95 -8.08 13.61
N HIS A 477 -1.41 -7.00 14.21
CA HIS A 477 -2.08 -6.23 15.25
C HIS A 477 -3.33 -5.49 14.73
N LEU A 478 -3.23 -4.86 13.56
CA LEU A 478 -4.34 -4.09 12.96
C LEU A 478 -5.46 -5.00 12.43
N PHE A 479 -5.11 -6.21 11.95
CA PHE A 479 -6.01 -7.20 11.37
C PHE A 479 -5.80 -8.57 12.02
N PRO A 480 -6.21 -8.75 13.29
CA PRO A 480 -6.08 -10.03 13.98
C PRO A 480 -6.86 -11.13 13.25
N ARG A 481 -6.30 -12.34 13.22
CA ARG A 481 -6.98 -13.51 12.64
C ARG A 481 -8.00 -14.05 13.63
N CYS A 482 -9.08 -14.64 13.10
CA CYS A 482 -10.08 -15.31 13.91
C CYS A 482 -9.43 -16.40 14.78
N GLY A 483 -9.61 -16.34 16.10
CA GLY A 483 -8.97 -17.26 17.05
C GLY A 483 -7.62 -16.82 17.62
N ASP A 484 -7.11 -15.65 17.26
CA ASP A 484 -5.91 -15.08 17.85
C ASP A 484 -6.21 -14.59 19.29
N PRO A 485 -5.33 -14.80 20.30
CA PRO A 485 -5.54 -14.30 21.66
C PRO A 485 -5.76 -12.79 21.76
N LEU A 486 -5.40 -12.03 20.71
CA LEU A 486 -5.64 -10.59 20.58
C LEU A 486 -7.12 -10.24 20.29
N ASP A 487 -7.94 -11.21 19.85
CA ASP A 487 -9.38 -11.04 19.58
C ASP A 487 -10.22 -10.84 20.87
N GLN A 488 -9.64 -11.00 22.05
CA GLN A 488 -10.32 -10.88 23.34
C GLN A 488 -10.56 -9.44 23.83
N ARG A 489 -10.16 -8.40 23.07
CA ARG A 489 -10.46 -7.01 23.40
C ARG A 489 -11.83 -6.57 22.88
N GLY A 490 -12.90 -7.17 23.41
CA GLY A 490 -14.17 -6.51 23.73
C GLY A 490 -14.87 -5.67 22.66
N GLN A 491 -14.74 -5.95 21.36
CA GLN A 491 -15.66 -5.46 20.35
C GLN A 491 -16.62 -6.58 19.90
N ALA A 492 -17.35 -7.13 20.84
CA ALA A 492 -18.55 -7.89 20.59
C ALA A 492 -19.61 -6.93 20.00
N GLY A 493 -19.82 -6.98 18.69
CA GLY A 493 -20.92 -6.23 18.06
C GLY A 493 -20.76 -5.93 16.56
N GLN A 494 -19.63 -6.18 15.93
CA GLN A 494 -19.54 -6.02 14.48
C GLN A 494 -19.13 -7.36 13.84
N ALA A 495 -20.12 -8.10 13.35
CA ALA A 495 -19.93 -9.24 12.48
C ALA A 495 -19.43 -8.75 11.10
N GLY A 496 -18.16 -8.42 11.01
CA GLY A 496 -17.43 -8.14 9.77
C GLY A 496 -16.09 -8.87 9.84
N HIS A 497 -15.68 -9.47 8.75
CA HIS A 497 -14.42 -10.22 8.63
C HIS A 497 -13.20 -9.32 8.95
N VAL A 498 -12.81 -9.25 10.22
CA VAL A 498 -11.73 -8.39 10.71
C VAL A 498 -10.36 -8.82 10.16
N GLY A 499 -10.21 -10.07 9.71
CA GLY A 499 -8.92 -10.66 9.35
C GLY A 499 -8.32 -10.25 8.00
N ASP A 500 -9.13 -9.82 7.02
CA ASP A 500 -8.69 -9.50 5.66
C ASP A 500 -8.93 -8.04 5.23
N GLY A 501 -9.49 -7.23 6.11
CA GLY A 501 -9.76 -5.81 5.85
C GLY A 501 -10.82 -5.55 4.77
N ARG A 502 -11.65 -6.54 4.43
CA ARG A 502 -12.62 -6.44 3.34
C ARG A 502 -14.04 -6.26 3.83
N ILE A 503 -14.83 -5.52 3.08
CA ILE A 503 -16.28 -5.52 3.14
C ILE A 503 -16.80 -6.32 1.94
N PRO A 504 -18.00 -6.90 1.98
CA PRO A 504 -18.65 -7.48 0.80
C PRO A 504 -18.79 -6.44 -0.31
N ILE A 505 -18.25 -6.77 -1.48
CA ILE A 505 -18.36 -5.96 -2.70
C ILE A 505 -19.13 -6.77 -3.73
N VAL A 506 -20.18 -6.17 -4.32
CA VAL A 506 -20.90 -6.68 -5.47
C VAL A 506 -20.54 -5.82 -6.68
N GLY A 507 -19.87 -6.40 -7.66
CA GLY A 507 -19.61 -5.76 -8.94
C GLY A 507 -20.59 -6.24 -10.00
N ILE A 508 -21.15 -5.35 -10.79
CA ILE A 508 -22.17 -5.65 -11.81
C ILE A 508 -21.70 -5.10 -13.15
N ALA A 509 -21.64 -5.94 -14.17
CA ALA A 509 -21.26 -5.58 -15.52
C ALA A 509 -22.23 -6.13 -16.57
N GLY A 510 -22.30 -5.45 -17.72
CA GLY A 510 -23.21 -5.73 -18.83
C GLY A 510 -24.06 -4.52 -19.17
N THR A 511 -25.15 -4.71 -19.90
CA THR A 511 -26.03 -3.63 -20.37
C THR A 511 -27.49 -3.79 -19.96
N ASP A 512 -27.96 -5.02 -19.74
CA ASP A 512 -29.38 -5.30 -19.46
C ASP A 512 -29.66 -5.26 -17.96
N GLY A 513 -30.41 -4.25 -17.54
CA GLY A 513 -30.97 -4.13 -16.20
C GLY A 513 -29.96 -3.96 -15.05
N THR A 514 -28.69 -3.70 -15.33
CA THR A 514 -27.61 -3.58 -14.35
C THR A 514 -27.94 -2.61 -13.21
N GLN A 515 -28.46 -1.43 -13.50
CA GLN A 515 -28.86 -0.44 -12.49
C GLN A 515 -30.02 -0.94 -11.60
N HIS A 516 -30.96 -1.72 -12.14
CA HIS A 516 -32.07 -2.28 -11.36
C HIS A 516 -31.59 -3.37 -10.41
N ILE A 517 -30.67 -4.21 -10.89
CA ILE A 517 -29.99 -5.22 -10.06
C ILE A 517 -29.24 -4.52 -8.95
N ALA A 518 -28.46 -3.48 -9.27
CA ALA A 518 -27.65 -2.72 -8.31
C ALA A 518 -28.52 -2.13 -7.19
N LYS A 519 -29.60 -1.46 -7.52
CA LYS A 519 -30.53 -0.85 -6.56
C LYS A 519 -31.22 -1.91 -5.68
N LEU A 520 -31.72 -2.98 -6.29
CA LEU A 520 -32.40 -4.04 -5.54
C LEU A 520 -31.44 -4.78 -4.59
N VAL A 521 -30.22 -5.08 -5.05
CA VAL A 521 -29.19 -5.71 -4.20
C VAL A 521 -28.78 -4.78 -3.06
N ALA A 522 -28.58 -3.49 -3.33
CA ALA A 522 -28.26 -2.51 -2.27
C ALA A 522 -29.38 -2.41 -1.23
N TRP A 523 -30.64 -2.45 -1.66
CA TRP A 523 -31.80 -2.49 -0.76
C TRP A 523 -31.83 -3.75 0.10
N LEU A 524 -31.57 -4.94 -0.49
CA LEU A 524 -31.54 -6.20 0.25
C LEU A 524 -30.40 -6.25 1.27
N LEU A 525 -29.23 -5.67 0.94
CA LEU A 525 -28.11 -5.50 1.87
C LEU A 525 -28.48 -4.55 3.01
N HIS A 526 -29.13 -3.43 2.71
CA HIS A 526 -29.67 -2.52 3.75
C HIS A 526 -30.63 -3.24 4.70
N LEU A 527 -31.59 -3.99 4.19
CA LEU A 527 -32.53 -4.77 5.01
C LEU A 527 -31.82 -5.84 5.85
N SER A 528 -30.66 -6.34 5.42
CA SER A 528 -29.85 -7.24 6.23
C SER A 528 -29.07 -6.54 7.36
N GLY A 529 -29.31 -5.23 7.57
CA GLY A 529 -28.70 -4.43 8.62
C GLY A 529 -27.32 -3.85 8.28
N ARG A 530 -26.91 -3.82 7.00
CA ARG A 530 -25.62 -3.28 6.56
C ARG A 530 -25.79 -1.88 6.01
N TYR A 531 -24.97 -0.93 6.49
CA TYR A 531 -24.88 0.39 5.87
C TYR A 531 -24.22 0.25 4.49
N THR A 532 -25.04 0.37 3.44
CA THR A 532 -24.67 -0.01 2.08
C THR A 532 -24.30 1.19 1.23
N GLY A 533 -23.17 1.15 0.55
CA GLY A 533 -22.80 2.08 -0.51
C GLY A 533 -23.23 1.56 -1.89
N LEU A 534 -23.80 2.44 -2.73
CA LEU A 534 -24.18 2.10 -4.09
C LEU A 534 -23.64 3.15 -5.06
N ALA A 535 -22.88 2.71 -6.08
CA ALA A 535 -22.48 3.50 -7.22
C ALA A 535 -23.08 2.89 -8.49
N CYS A 536 -23.94 3.63 -9.15
CA CYS A 536 -24.65 3.17 -10.34
C CYS A 536 -24.92 4.34 -11.31
N ARG A 537 -25.51 4.04 -12.46
CA ARG A 537 -25.83 5.04 -13.48
C ARG A 537 -26.76 6.15 -12.98
N ASP A 538 -27.64 5.89 -12.03
CA ASP A 538 -28.55 6.88 -11.45
C ASP A 538 -27.91 7.74 -10.36
N GLY A 539 -26.68 7.43 -9.93
CA GLY A 539 -25.96 8.23 -8.95
C GLY A 539 -25.18 7.44 -7.91
N LEU A 540 -24.69 8.19 -6.93
CA LEU A 540 -23.99 7.69 -5.76
C LEU A 540 -24.91 7.75 -4.54
N PHE A 541 -25.06 6.63 -3.85
CA PHE A 541 -25.92 6.52 -2.67
C PHE A 541 -25.11 6.00 -1.47
N LEU A 542 -25.38 6.56 -0.32
CA LEU A 542 -24.90 6.07 0.97
C LEU A 542 -26.14 5.67 1.78
N ASP A 543 -26.31 4.38 1.92
CA ASP A 543 -27.52 3.76 2.43
C ASP A 543 -28.75 4.21 1.60
N GLN A 544 -29.76 4.81 2.20
CA GLN A 544 -30.95 5.33 1.50
C GLN A 544 -30.77 6.76 0.96
N ARG A 545 -29.65 7.43 1.30
CA ARG A 545 -29.41 8.81 0.91
C ARG A 545 -28.71 8.90 -0.45
N CYS A 546 -29.35 9.53 -1.42
CA CYS A 546 -28.67 9.95 -2.65
C CYS A 546 -27.71 11.09 -2.34
N VAL A 547 -26.42 10.89 -2.66
CA VAL A 547 -25.35 11.88 -2.49
C VAL A 547 -25.16 12.67 -3.77
N GLU A 548 -25.23 12.00 -4.92
CA GLU A 548 -25.11 12.59 -6.26
C GLU A 548 -26.06 11.89 -7.22
N THR A 549 -26.60 12.66 -8.17
CA THR A 549 -27.55 12.18 -9.20
C THR A 549 -26.92 12.08 -10.58
N VAL A 550 -25.57 12.12 -10.67
CA VAL A 550 -24.80 11.94 -11.91
C VAL A 550 -24.41 10.48 -12.08
N ASP A 551 -24.16 10.08 -13.34
CA ASP A 551 -23.67 8.72 -13.63
C ASP A 551 -22.39 8.41 -12.80
N SER A 552 -22.52 7.43 -11.92
CA SER A 552 -21.50 7.03 -10.95
C SER A 552 -20.93 5.63 -11.26
N THR A 553 -21.00 5.20 -12.53
CA THR A 553 -20.40 3.94 -12.99
C THR A 553 -18.88 4.06 -13.23
N ASN A 554 -18.23 5.05 -12.63
CA ASN A 554 -16.83 5.38 -12.81
C ASN A 554 -15.97 4.93 -11.60
N TRP A 555 -14.66 4.92 -11.81
CA TRP A 555 -13.67 4.49 -10.80
C TRP A 555 -13.70 5.35 -9.54
N GLU A 556 -13.85 6.66 -9.69
CA GLU A 556 -13.86 7.64 -8.62
C GLU A 556 -15.04 7.42 -7.65
N ALA A 557 -16.22 7.16 -8.20
CA ALA A 557 -17.41 6.85 -7.40
C ALA A 557 -17.22 5.56 -6.59
N GLY A 558 -16.67 4.51 -7.21
CA GLY A 558 -16.32 3.28 -6.51
C GLY A 558 -15.33 3.51 -5.37
N GLN A 559 -14.27 4.29 -5.61
CA GLN A 559 -13.29 4.64 -4.57
C GLN A 559 -13.93 5.40 -3.41
N ARG A 560 -14.86 6.32 -3.66
CA ARG A 560 -15.57 7.07 -2.60
C ARG A 560 -16.36 6.15 -1.65
N LEU A 561 -16.89 5.04 -2.14
CA LEU A 561 -17.51 4.03 -1.29
C LEU A 561 -16.45 3.28 -0.46
N LEU A 562 -15.32 2.90 -1.06
CA LEU A 562 -14.29 2.09 -0.42
C LEU A 562 -13.49 2.86 0.64
N ILE A 563 -13.35 4.17 0.51
CA ILE A 563 -12.69 5.03 1.53
C ILE A 563 -13.62 5.44 2.67
N ASN A 564 -14.94 5.24 2.53
CA ASN A 564 -15.91 5.65 3.53
C ASN A 564 -16.01 4.61 4.66
N ARG A 565 -15.60 5.00 5.87
CA ARG A 565 -15.59 4.16 7.07
C ARG A 565 -16.96 3.65 7.53
N ALA A 566 -18.05 4.29 7.11
CA ALA A 566 -19.40 3.85 7.45
C ALA A 566 -19.89 2.71 6.56
N VAL A 567 -19.37 2.57 5.34
CA VAL A 567 -19.84 1.58 4.35
C VAL A 567 -19.42 0.17 4.77
N GLN A 568 -20.41 -0.67 5.04
CA GLN A 568 -20.27 -2.07 5.46
C GLN A 568 -20.45 -3.07 4.32
N ALA A 569 -21.05 -2.64 3.20
CA ALA A 569 -21.13 -3.37 1.94
C ALA A 569 -21.19 -2.38 0.78
N ALA A 570 -20.62 -2.73 -0.36
CA ALA A 570 -20.64 -1.87 -1.55
C ALA A 570 -21.23 -2.60 -2.75
N VAL A 571 -22.08 -1.90 -3.50
CA VAL A 571 -22.60 -2.34 -4.79
C VAL A 571 -22.12 -1.36 -5.85
N ILE A 572 -21.41 -1.86 -6.85
CA ILE A 572 -20.75 -1.03 -7.87
C ILE A 572 -21.14 -1.53 -9.26
N GLU A 573 -21.87 -0.71 -10.00
CA GLU A 573 -22.14 -0.93 -11.42
C GLU A 573 -20.92 -0.46 -12.22
N ASN A 574 -20.33 -1.38 -13.01
CA ASN A 574 -19.12 -1.16 -13.79
C ASN A 574 -19.45 -1.03 -15.27
N GLY A 575 -19.31 0.16 -15.82
CA GLY A 575 -19.39 0.38 -17.26
C GLY A 575 -18.19 -0.23 -18.00
N ALA A 576 -18.41 -0.75 -19.20
CA ALA A 576 -17.32 -1.25 -20.06
C ALA A 576 -16.28 -0.17 -20.35
N ASP A 577 -16.71 1.08 -20.53
CA ASP A 577 -15.86 2.25 -20.70
C ASP A 577 -14.95 2.45 -19.50
N THR A 578 -15.46 2.34 -18.28
CA THR A 578 -14.68 2.45 -17.04
C THR A 578 -13.62 1.36 -16.94
N ILE A 579 -13.98 0.10 -17.24
CA ILE A 579 -13.03 -1.02 -17.24
C ILE A 579 -11.87 -0.75 -18.21
N LEU A 580 -12.17 -0.19 -19.38
CA LEU A 580 -11.19 0.11 -20.43
C LEU A 580 -10.33 1.34 -20.12
N ARG A 581 -10.85 2.36 -19.42
CA ARG A 581 -10.12 3.60 -19.12
C ARG A 581 -9.32 3.55 -17.84
N THR A 582 -9.84 2.90 -16.81
CA THR A 582 -9.28 2.98 -15.44
C THR A 582 -9.18 1.63 -14.73
N GLY A 583 -9.86 0.60 -15.22
CA GLY A 583 -10.04 -0.67 -14.53
C GLY A 583 -11.11 -0.61 -13.43
N LEU A 584 -11.32 -1.73 -12.75
CA LEU A 584 -12.27 -1.82 -11.63
C LEU A 584 -11.77 -1.02 -10.42
N ALA A 585 -12.69 -0.41 -9.66
CA ALA A 585 -12.35 0.41 -8.49
C ALA A 585 -11.87 -0.42 -7.27
N TYR A 586 -11.99 -1.73 -7.31
CA TYR A 586 -11.59 -2.68 -6.27
C TYR A 586 -10.70 -3.77 -6.86
N ASP A 587 -9.88 -4.40 -6.03
CA ASP A 587 -9.00 -5.49 -6.44
C ASP A 587 -9.74 -6.83 -6.60
N ARG A 588 -10.68 -7.13 -5.68
CA ARG A 588 -11.51 -8.34 -5.65
C ARG A 588 -12.91 -8.02 -5.12
N CYS A 589 -13.91 -8.82 -5.52
CA CYS A 589 -15.29 -8.72 -5.04
C CYS A 589 -15.80 -10.05 -4.50
N GLN A 590 -16.81 -9.97 -3.62
CA GLN A 590 -17.49 -11.15 -3.11
C GLN A 590 -18.43 -11.73 -4.15
N VAL A 591 -19.13 -10.87 -4.90
CA VAL A 591 -20.02 -11.31 -5.98
C VAL A 591 -19.76 -10.50 -7.24
N GLY A 592 -19.56 -11.20 -8.36
CA GLY A 592 -19.49 -10.63 -9.70
C GLY A 592 -20.72 -10.97 -10.51
N VAL A 593 -21.52 -9.99 -10.91
CA VAL A 593 -22.72 -10.19 -11.72
C VAL A 593 -22.44 -9.81 -13.17
N VAL A 594 -22.80 -10.69 -14.10
CA VAL A 594 -22.72 -10.40 -15.54
C VAL A 594 -24.05 -10.69 -16.20
N THR A 595 -24.62 -9.67 -16.86
CA THR A 595 -25.92 -9.77 -17.51
C THR A 595 -25.84 -10.18 -18.98
N ASP A 596 -24.88 -9.67 -19.70
CA ASP A 596 -24.66 -9.89 -21.14
C ASP A 596 -23.28 -9.38 -21.57
N LEU A 597 -22.90 -9.68 -22.83
CA LEU A 597 -21.68 -9.16 -23.48
C LEU A 597 -21.97 -8.00 -24.43
N GLY A 598 -23.12 -7.36 -24.33
CA GLY A 598 -23.49 -6.24 -25.20
C GLY A 598 -22.67 -4.96 -24.89
N GLY A 599 -22.94 -3.91 -25.68
CA GLY A 599 -22.42 -2.57 -25.43
C GLY A 599 -21.13 -2.22 -26.16
N ALA A 600 -20.71 -2.97 -27.19
CA ALA A 600 -19.57 -2.63 -28.04
C ALA A 600 -19.73 -1.31 -28.80
N ALA A 601 -20.97 -0.89 -29.04
CA ALA A 601 -21.26 0.37 -29.74
C ALA A 601 -20.69 1.57 -28.98
N GLY A 602 -19.86 2.38 -29.65
CA GLY A 602 -19.19 3.54 -29.05
C GLY A 602 -17.81 3.23 -28.41
N LEU A 603 -17.37 1.97 -28.38
CA LEU A 603 -16.08 1.57 -27.82
C LEU A 603 -14.97 1.34 -28.89
N GLY A 604 -15.26 1.72 -30.15
CA GLY A 604 -14.29 1.57 -31.25
C GLY A 604 -12.97 2.30 -31.01
N GLU A 605 -12.95 3.36 -30.23
CA GLU A 605 -11.72 4.03 -29.80
C GLU A 605 -10.79 3.15 -28.95
N PHE A 606 -11.31 2.04 -28.39
CA PHE A 606 -10.53 1.03 -27.63
C PHE A 606 -10.29 -0.26 -28.45
N ASP A 607 -10.55 -0.25 -29.76
CA ASP A 607 -10.48 -1.42 -30.63
C ASP A 607 -11.47 -2.52 -30.22
N ILE A 608 -12.65 -2.12 -29.70
CA ILE A 608 -13.75 -2.99 -29.30
C ILE A 608 -14.93 -2.78 -30.26
N PHE A 609 -15.35 -3.83 -30.98
CA PHE A 609 -16.35 -3.73 -32.03
C PHE A 609 -17.44 -4.79 -31.98
N ASP A 610 -17.19 -5.91 -31.31
CA ASP A 610 -18.09 -7.05 -31.27
C ASP A 610 -18.10 -7.77 -29.91
N ASP A 611 -18.96 -8.78 -29.76
CA ASP A 611 -19.11 -9.53 -28.51
C ASP A 611 -17.86 -10.32 -28.13
N SER A 612 -17.02 -10.72 -29.10
CA SER A 612 -15.73 -11.39 -28.81
C SER A 612 -14.72 -10.44 -28.16
N ASP A 613 -14.74 -9.16 -28.56
CA ASP A 613 -13.93 -8.14 -27.91
C ASP A 613 -14.53 -7.79 -26.54
N MET A 614 -15.88 -7.68 -26.43
CA MET A 614 -16.58 -7.43 -25.17
C MET A 614 -16.34 -8.55 -24.15
N PHE A 615 -16.21 -9.80 -24.58
CA PHE A 615 -15.84 -10.92 -23.71
C PHE A 615 -14.56 -10.61 -22.92
N LYS A 616 -13.54 -10.03 -23.55
CA LYS A 616 -12.26 -9.66 -22.90
C LYS A 616 -12.45 -8.55 -21.87
N VAL A 617 -13.39 -7.64 -22.10
CA VAL A 617 -13.70 -6.53 -21.19
C VAL A 617 -14.48 -7.03 -19.97
N ILE A 618 -15.59 -7.69 -20.21
CA ILE A 618 -16.53 -8.13 -19.17
C ILE A 618 -15.95 -9.26 -18.31
N ARG A 619 -15.09 -10.10 -18.88
CA ARG A 619 -14.37 -11.13 -18.14
C ARG A 619 -13.65 -10.56 -16.91
N SER A 620 -13.16 -9.30 -16.95
CA SER A 620 -12.50 -8.64 -15.82
C SER A 620 -13.35 -8.62 -14.55
N GLN A 621 -14.69 -8.56 -14.70
CA GLN A 621 -15.62 -8.64 -13.58
C GLN A 621 -15.65 -10.02 -12.92
N VAL A 622 -15.56 -11.09 -13.71
CA VAL A 622 -15.57 -12.48 -13.24
C VAL A 622 -14.20 -12.85 -12.66
N ASP A 623 -13.14 -12.43 -13.34
CA ASP A 623 -11.75 -12.60 -12.88
C ASP A 623 -11.52 -11.96 -11.49
N ALA A 624 -12.26 -10.91 -11.15
CA ALA A 624 -12.15 -10.22 -9.85
C ALA A 624 -12.89 -10.93 -8.70
N VAL A 625 -13.62 -12.02 -8.92
CA VAL A 625 -14.32 -12.74 -7.86
C VAL A 625 -13.34 -13.46 -6.94
N LEU A 626 -13.58 -13.36 -5.63
CA LEU A 626 -12.78 -14.07 -4.61
C LEU A 626 -13.00 -15.60 -4.72
N PRO A 627 -12.01 -16.44 -4.36
CA PRO A 627 -12.18 -17.89 -4.31
C PRO A 627 -13.34 -18.38 -3.42
N GLY A 628 -13.67 -17.62 -2.35
CA GLY A 628 -14.84 -17.86 -1.50
C GLY A 628 -16.08 -17.03 -1.89
N GLY A 629 -16.07 -16.44 -3.08
CA GLY A 629 -17.15 -15.64 -3.63
C GLY A 629 -17.94 -16.37 -4.71
N ALA A 630 -18.79 -15.63 -5.44
CA ALA A 630 -19.62 -16.19 -6.49
C ALA A 630 -19.71 -15.28 -7.73
N ALA A 631 -19.71 -15.88 -8.93
CA ALA A 631 -20.15 -15.22 -10.15
C ALA A 631 -21.61 -15.53 -10.43
N VAL A 632 -22.46 -14.51 -10.60
CA VAL A 632 -23.87 -14.63 -10.96
C VAL A 632 -24.02 -14.32 -12.45
N LEU A 633 -24.23 -15.36 -13.27
CA LEU A 633 -24.12 -15.30 -14.72
C LEU A 633 -25.44 -15.59 -15.42
N ASN A 634 -25.76 -14.82 -16.46
CA ASN A 634 -26.94 -15.06 -17.29
C ASN A 634 -26.73 -16.28 -18.22
N ALA A 635 -27.39 -17.39 -17.90
CA ALA A 635 -27.30 -18.60 -18.73
C ALA A 635 -28.00 -18.49 -20.09
N HIS A 636 -28.84 -17.48 -20.30
CA HIS A 636 -29.50 -17.26 -21.59
C HIS A 636 -28.55 -16.66 -22.63
N ASP A 637 -27.57 -15.90 -22.20
CA ASP A 637 -26.49 -15.38 -23.02
C ASP A 637 -25.35 -16.39 -23.10
N ALA A 638 -25.10 -16.93 -24.30
CA ALA A 638 -24.12 -18.00 -24.50
C ALA A 638 -22.67 -17.54 -24.14
N GLY A 639 -22.32 -16.30 -24.52
CA GLY A 639 -21.00 -15.73 -24.20
C GLY A 639 -20.80 -15.51 -22.71
N THR A 640 -21.83 -15.09 -21.99
CA THR A 640 -21.80 -14.97 -20.53
C THR A 640 -21.60 -16.34 -19.87
N ALA A 641 -22.25 -17.39 -20.38
CA ALA A 641 -22.08 -18.75 -19.86
C ALA A 641 -20.65 -19.28 -20.02
N GLU A 642 -19.93 -18.86 -21.06
CA GLU A 642 -18.52 -19.22 -21.32
C GLU A 642 -17.54 -18.59 -20.29
N LEU A 643 -17.97 -17.61 -19.50
CA LEU A 643 -17.16 -17.02 -18.42
C LEU A 643 -17.02 -17.97 -17.20
N LYS A 644 -17.86 -19.01 -17.08
CA LYS A 644 -17.86 -19.94 -15.92
C LYS A 644 -16.47 -20.46 -15.54
N PRO A 645 -15.62 -20.98 -16.47
CA PRO A 645 -14.29 -21.54 -16.11
C PRO A 645 -13.28 -20.49 -15.66
N LEU A 646 -13.57 -19.20 -15.80
CA LEU A 646 -12.69 -18.10 -15.40
C LEU A 646 -12.93 -17.62 -13.97
N CYS A 647 -14.02 -18.08 -13.32
CA CYS A 647 -14.33 -17.70 -11.95
C CYS A 647 -13.50 -18.51 -10.96
N ASP A 648 -12.77 -17.83 -10.08
CA ASP A 648 -12.04 -18.47 -8.97
C ASP A 648 -12.97 -19.00 -7.88
N GLY A 649 -14.20 -18.44 -7.76
CA GLY A 649 -15.25 -18.83 -6.83
C GLY A 649 -16.26 -19.78 -7.46
N GLU A 650 -17.42 -19.89 -6.83
CA GLU A 650 -18.53 -20.66 -7.43
C GLU A 650 -19.26 -19.85 -8.53
N VAL A 651 -20.08 -20.54 -9.30
CA VAL A 651 -20.95 -19.92 -10.29
C VAL A 651 -22.40 -20.20 -9.96
N ILE A 652 -23.23 -19.17 -9.96
CA ILE A 652 -24.68 -19.24 -9.87
C ILE A 652 -25.23 -18.79 -11.22
N PHE A 653 -25.83 -19.70 -11.98
CA PHE A 653 -26.55 -19.30 -13.19
C PHE A 653 -27.93 -18.78 -12.88
N TYR A 654 -28.40 -17.80 -13.68
CA TYR A 654 -29.80 -17.42 -13.66
C TYR A 654 -30.38 -17.41 -15.07
N SER A 655 -31.67 -17.75 -15.20
CA SER A 655 -32.37 -17.68 -16.48
C SER A 655 -33.87 -17.70 -16.33
N THR A 656 -34.55 -16.98 -17.22
CA THR A 656 -36.02 -17.09 -17.43
C THR A 656 -36.40 -18.34 -18.23
N ASN A 657 -35.45 -18.96 -18.92
CA ASN A 657 -35.64 -20.22 -19.64
C ASN A 657 -34.98 -21.40 -18.89
N PRO A 658 -35.74 -22.22 -18.15
CA PRO A 658 -35.19 -23.32 -17.37
C PRO A 658 -34.75 -24.54 -18.19
N ARG A 659 -34.97 -24.54 -19.53
CA ARG A 659 -34.66 -25.68 -20.40
C ARG A 659 -33.31 -25.62 -21.09
N LEU A 660 -32.47 -24.67 -20.75
CA LEU A 660 -31.13 -24.53 -21.34
C LEU A 660 -30.24 -25.71 -20.95
N ALA A 661 -29.55 -26.30 -21.93
CA ALA A 661 -28.64 -27.42 -21.69
C ALA A 661 -27.49 -27.09 -20.71
N VAL A 662 -27.01 -25.86 -20.72
CA VAL A 662 -25.97 -25.38 -19.82
C VAL A 662 -26.45 -25.43 -18.35
N LEU A 663 -27.71 -25.13 -18.07
CA LEU A 663 -28.28 -25.21 -16.72
C LEU A 663 -28.41 -26.68 -16.25
N ALA A 664 -28.90 -27.57 -17.13
CA ALA A 664 -28.98 -28.99 -16.81
C ALA A 664 -27.59 -29.58 -16.48
N ALA A 665 -26.58 -29.28 -17.30
CA ALA A 665 -25.23 -29.74 -17.07
C ALA A 665 -24.61 -29.12 -15.79
N HIS A 666 -24.93 -27.86 -15.49
CA HIS A 666 -24.45 -27.18 -14.30
C HIS A 666 -25.05 -27.75 -13.01
N CYS A 667 -26.37 -27.91 -12.97
CA CYS A 667 -27.07 -28.51 -11.82
C CYS A 667 -26.66 -29.98 -11.64
N SER A 668 -26.55 -30.79 -12.71
CA SER A 668 -26.10 -32.18 -12.57
C SER A 668 -24.70 -32.32 -11.99
N SER A 669 -23.85 -31.28 -12.08
CA SER A 669 -22.54 -31.18 -11.42
C SER A 669 -22.59 -30.60 -10.00
N GLY A 670 -23.77 -30.42 -9.42
CA GLY A 670 -23.97 -29.87 -8.07
C GLY A 670 -24.04 -28.34 -8.01
N GLY A 671 -24.03 -27.66 -9.15
CA GLY A 671 -24.05 -26.19 -9.23
C GLY A 671 -25.37 -25.56 -8.78
N ARG A 672 -25.33 -24.26 -8.45
CA ARG A 672 -26.50 -23.45 -8.06
C ARG A 672 -27.09 -22.70 -9.26
N ALA A 673 -28.44 -22.61 -9.31
CA ALA A 673 -29.13 -21.81 -10.32
C ALA A 673 -30.40 -21.15 -9.80
N VAL A 674 -30.72 -19.97 -10.35
CA VAL A 674 -31.98 -19.24 -10.09
C VAL A 674 -32.82 -19.25 -11.37
N LEU A 675 -33.95 -19.85 -11.34
CA LEU A 675 -34.77 -20.17 -12.51
C LEU A 675 -36.19 -19.63 -12.40
N MET A 676 -36.81 -19.35 -13.53
CA MET A 676 -38.24 -19.08 -13.61
C MET A 676 -39.00 -20.33 -14.11
N ARG A 677 -39.93 -20.87 -13.33
CA ARG A 677 -40.83 -21.96 -13.76
C ARG A 677 -42.25 -21.64 -13.39
N GLN A 678 -43.18 -21.74 -14.37
CA GLN A 678 -44.60 -21.51 -14.16
C GLN A 678 -44.91 -20.22 -13.39
N ASN A 679 -44.17 -19.15 -13.70
CA ASN A 679 -44.27 -17.84 -13.02
C ASN A 679 -43.83 -17.84 -11.55
N GLN A 680 -43.03 -18.82 -11.13
CA GLN A 680 -42.45 -18.93 -9.79
C GLN A 680 -40.93 -18.97 -9.88
N VAL A 681 -40.28 -18.36 -8.91
CA VAL A 681 -38.80 -18.41 -8.78
C VAL A 681 -38.42 -19.72 -8.10
N VAL A 682 -37.45 -20.42 -8.70
CA VAL A 682 -36.92 -21.68 -8.21
C VAL A 682 -35.42 -21.49 -7.95
N LEU A 683 -34.98 -21.87 -6.78
CA LEU A 683 -33.58 -22.01 -6.44
C LEU A 683 -33.18 -23.48 -6.55
N ALA A 684 -32.28 -23.78 -7.48
CA ALA A 684 -31.77 -25.13 -7.69
C ALA A 684 -30.33 -25.26 -7.13
N THR A 685 -30.04 -26.37 -6.46
CA THR A 685 -28.71 -26.78 -6.03
C THR A 685 -28.54 -28.26 -6.35
N GLY A 686 -27.75 -28.58 -7.36
CA GLY A 686 -27.73 -29.96 -7.86
C GLY A 686 -29.10 -30.41 -8.32
N ASP A 687 -29.54 -31.57 -7.83
CA ASP A 687 -30.87 -32.14 -8.09
C ASP A 687 -31.96 -31.62 -7.15
N SER A 688 -31.61 -30.78 -6.18
CA SER A 688 -32.53 -30.22 -5.20
C SER A 688 -33.09 -28.89 -5.69
N GLU A 689 -34.42 -28.74 -5.62
CA GLU A 689 -35.12 -27.52 -6.02
C GLU A 689 -35.96 -26.98 -4.86
N MET A 690 -35.91 -25.68 -4.63
CA MET A 690 -36.71 -24.95 -3.67
C MET A 690 -37.48 -23.84 -4.38
N PHE A 691 -38.79 -23.90 -4.31
CA PHE A 691 -39.65 -22.80 -4.75
C PHE A 691 -39.66 -21.70 -3.70
N LEU A 692 -39.45 -20.46 -4.11
CA LEU A 692 -39.59 -19.31 -3.22
C LEU A 692 -41.08 -18.98 -3.03
N PRO A 693 -41.68 -19.27 -1.86
CA PRO A 693 -43.08 -19.00 -1.60
C PRO A 693 -43.32 -17.48 -1.54
N GLY A 694 -44.53 -17.04 -1.96
CA GLY A 694 -44.91 -15.61 -1.88
C GLY A 694 -44.59 -14.78 -3.12
N LEU A 695 -43.81 -15.31 -4.06
CA LEU A 695 -43.55 -14.66 -5.36
C LEU A 695 -44.57 -15.07 -6.45
N ASP A 696 -45.66 -15.77 -6.10
CA ASP A 696 -46.84 -16.01 -6.92
C ASP A 696 -47.55 -14.71 -7.35
N LYS A 697 -47.26 -13.59 -6.65
CA LYS A 697 -47.73 -12.24 -7.00
C LYS A 697 -46.77 -11.46 -7.92
N LEU A 698 -45.74 -12.07 -8.50
CA LEU A 698 -44.77 -11.42 -9.37
C LEU A 698 -45.42 -10.64 -10.52
N THR A 699 -46.48 -11.19 -11.14
CA THR A 699 -47.20 -10.48 -12.19
C THR A 699 -47.81 -9.16 -11.70
N ALA A 700 -48.29 -9.10 -10.47
CA ALA A 700 -48.82 -7.89 -9.86
C ALA A 700 -47.68 -6.92 -9.48
N TRP A 701 -46.54 -7.48 -9.01
CA TRP A 701 -45.35 -6.70 -8.72
C TRP A 701 -44.78 -6.06 -9.98
N PHE A 702 -44.59 -6.79 -11.09
CA PHE A 702 -44.15 -6.24 -12.36
C PHE A 702 -45.14 -5.21 -12.94
N LYS A 703 -46.43 -5.40 -12.76
CA LYS A 703 -47.44 -4.38 -13.15
C LYS A 703 -47.31 -3.10 -12.37
N ARG A 704 -47.02 -3.18 -11.05
CA ARG A 704 -46.72 -1.99 -10.21
C ARG A 704 -45.45 -1.26 -10.69
N HIS A 705 -44.47 -2.01 -11.12
CA HIS A 705 -43.16 -1.48 -11.54
C HIS A 705 -43.01 -1.34 -13.08
N ALA A 706 -44.07 -1.43 -13.83
CA ALA A 706 -44.05 -1.37 -15.31
C ALA A 706 -43.35 -0.12 -15.89
N ARG A 707 -43.31 0.97 -15.12
CA ARG A 707 -42.62 2.21 -15.51
C ARG A 707 -41.10 2.18 -15.25
N SER A 708 -40.58 1.24 -14.48
CA SER A 708 -39.18 1.17 -14.11
C SER A 708 -38.33 0.35 -15.08
N SER A 709 -38.93 -0.31 -16.07
CA SER A 709 -38.22 -1.18 -17.03
C SER A 709 -37.50 -2.39 -16.41
N ILE A 710 -37.81 -2.74 -15.15
CA ILE A 710 -37.24 -3.94 -14.54
C ILE A 710 -37.75 -5.20 -15.21
N THR A 711 -36.86 -6.14 -15.47
CA THR A 711 -37.15 -7.41 -16.13
C THR A 711 -37.17 -8.60 -15.14
N GLU A 712 -37.78 -9.72 -15.55
CA GLU A 712 -37.68 -10.97 -14.79
C GLU A 712 -36.21 -11.40 -14.66
N SER A 713 -35.43 -11.22 -15.71
CA SER A 713 -33.99 -11.50 -15.75
C SER A 713 -33.22 -10.72 -14.65
N SER A 714 -33.49 -9.41 -14.53
CA SER A 714 -32.88 -8.56 -13.50
C SER A 714 -33.26 -9.01 -12.08
N LEU A 715 -34.50 -9.42 -11.89
CA LEU A 715 -34.97 -9.95 -10.59
C LEU A 715 -34.27 -11.25 -10.22
N LEU A 716 -34.12 -12.20 -11.16
CA LEU A 716 -33.42 -13.47 -10.92
C LEU A 716 -31.90 -13.21 -10.60
N ALA A 717 -31.26 -12.29 -11.30
CA ALA A 717 -29.89 -11.90 -11.03
C ALA A 717 -29.73 -11.33 -9.61
N ALA A 718 -30.63 -10.44 -9.19
CA ALA A 718 -30.62 -9.86 -7.84
C ALA A 718 -30.85 -10.91 -6.74
N ILE A 719 -31.78 -11.87 -6.97
CA ILE A 719 -32.01 -12.98 -6.05
C ILE A 719 -30.79 -13.89 -5.97
N GLY A 720 -30.14 -14.22 -7.10
CA GLY A 720 -28.91 -15.01 -7.13
C GLY A 720 -27.77 -14.33 -6.39
N THR A 721 -27.67 -13.01 -6.53
CA THR A 721 -26.69 -12.18 -5.81
C THR A 721 -26.96 -12.18 -4.31
N ALA A 722 -28.21 -11.99 -3.89
CA ALA A 722 -28.59 -12.02 -2.49
C ALA A 722 -28.36 -13.40 -1.86
N TRP A 723 -28.61 -14.47 -2.63
CA TRP A 723 -28.32 -15.84 -2.21
C TRP A 723 -26.82 -16.11 -2.08
N ALA A 724 -26.01 -15.58 -2.98
CA ALA A 724 -24.55 -15.65 -2.89
C ALA A 724 -23.98 -14.89 -1.67
N LEU A 725 -24.70 -13.90 -1.16
CA LEU A 725 -24.36 -13.10 0.02
C LEU A 725 -24.94 -13.65 1.31
N ASP A 726 -25.54 -14.85 1.27
CA ASP A 726 -26.21 -15.52 2.41
C ASP A 726 -27.30 -14.66 3.07
N ILE A 727 -27.97 -13.79 2.29
CA ILE A 727 -29.12 -13.02 2.78
C ILE A 727 -30.28 -14.00 3.00
N PRO A 728 -30.89 -14.01 4.20
CA PRO A 728 -31.98 -14.92 4.52
C PRO A 728 -33.17 -14.78 3.56
N PHE A 729 -33.74 -15.89 3.11
CA PHE A 729 -34.82 -15.90 2.10
C PHE A 729 -36.07 -15.08 2.50
N HIS A 730 -36.41 -15.04 3.79
CA HIS A 730 -37.54 -14.23 4.25
C HIS A 730 -37.24 -12.71 4.08
N LEU A 731 -35.98 -12.27 4.21
CA LEU A 731 -35.61 -10.88 3.91
C LEU A 731 -35.59 -10.61 2.41
N ILE A 732 -35.16 -11.58 1.58
CA ILE A 732 -35.20 -11.44 0.12
C ILE A 732 -36.65 -11.24 -0.33
N LEU A 733 -37.59 -12.08 0.16
CA LEU A 733 -39.01 -12.00 -0.17
C LEU A 733 -39.62 -10.68 0.30
N ALA A 734 -39.44 -10.32 1.58
CA ALA A 734 -39.98 -9.07 2.12
C ALA A 734 -39.38 -7.85 1.42
N GLY A 735 -38.09 -7.92 1.10
CA GLY A 735 -37.39 -6.85 0.39
C GLY A 735 -37.89 -6.64 -1.04
N ILE A 736 -38.12 -7.71 -1.79
CA ILE A 736 -38.71 -7.62 -3.14
C ILE A 736 -40.13 -7.07 -3.07
N GLU A 737 -40.93 -7.51 -2.11
CA GLU A 737 -42.32 -7.05 -1.97
C GLU A 737 -42.40 -5.57 -1.59
N ALA A 738 -41.51 -5.09 -0.72
CA ALA A 738 -41.46 -3.72 -0.23
C ALA A 738 -40.68 -2.76 -1.13
N PHE A 739 -39.93 -3.26 -2.11
CA PHE A 739 -39.08 -2.43 -2.95
C PHE A 739 -39.91 -1.51 -3.87
N GLU A 740 -39.60 -0.21 -3.84
CA GLU A 740 -40.19 0.78 -4.73
C GLU A 740 -39.09 1.48 -5.52
N PHE A 741 -39.18 1.42 -6.85
CA PHE A 741 -38.33 2.25 -7.69
C PHE A 741 -38.82 3.71 -7.60
N SER A 742 -38.04 4.61 -7.04
CA SER A 742 -38.32 6.03 -7.12
C SER A 742 -38.46 6.44 -8.59
N PRO A 743 -39.55 7.14 -8.97
CA PRO A 743 -39.68 7.62 -10.34
C PRO A 743 -38.51 8.52 -10.68
N GLN A 744 -37.87 8.26 -11.83
CA GLN A 744 -36.81 9.17 -12.33
C GLN A 744 -37.42 10.58 -12.40
N PRO A 745 -36.73 11.62 -11.88
CA PRO A 745 -37.12 12.98 -12.18
C PRO A 745 -37.13 13.13 -13.71
N ALA A 746 -38.27 13.61 -14.25
CA ALA A 746 -38.41 13.82 -15.67
C ALA A 746 -37.19 14.63 -16.15
N LYS A 747 -36.46 14.12 -17.16
CA LYS A 747 -35.41 14.89 -17.81
C LYS A 747 -36.06 16.19 -18.32
N GLU A 748 -35.84 17.30 -17.62
CA GLU A 748 -36.12 18.60 -18.19
C GLU A 748 -35.28 18.71 -19.46
N ALA A 749 -35.97 18.70 -20.59
CA ALA A 749 -35.37 19.00 -21.89
C ALA A 749 -34.79 20.42 -21.83
N LYS A 750 -33.47 20.53 -21.80
CA LYS A 750 -32.75 21.76 -22.13
C LYS A 750 -32.11 21.58 -23.48
#